data_ed07ddfbaf78e6a169f9f3180ad0d6cb
#
_entry.id   ed07ddfbaf78e6a169f9f3180ad0d6cb
#
_cell.length_a   1.000
_cell.length_b   1.000
_cell.length_c   1.000
_cell.angle_alpha   90.00
_cell.angle_beta   90.00
_cell.angle_gamma   90.00
#
_symmetry.space_group_name_H-M   'P 1'
#
loop_
_entity.id
_entity.type
_entity.pdbx_description
1 polymer ?
#
loop_
_entity_poly.entity_id
_entity_poly.type
_entity_poly.pdbx_seq_one_letter_code
_entity_poly.pdbx_strand_id
1 'polypeptide(L)'
;MRAVIGKNGTVSTVERQRMWLEELNRKHILYFGCHTGLGKTCQAELLAEKYYKVWRRIDAAEQPVYSSFQKWMETAGESEKKLCIIDKVSYLKEKSEAVRDILKIIQEEMERHKFDLIIAGRAECPAWLRGYRFTGKLKCYGKEHFLLGQNEILKLTEYELGYMAQRFGEKSKEWLKDTAQEIEGTTQGFAFGTFLCMEAIKENGGSRSFYGKIARQLVWEHFEKNVLPYFDGATCSCLQKISVYESFTESMALELLNDEEKEAYLHIFDYCSFIENDGDDGFVIQSLFRLFMRKQYRTKDEKGFFETATRAGQCCEKEHLYAEAMHLYKICNNKKELERVLLFLAMNAEGSYFARLCESYTRYYLEEDYKGRPDLMAAKILADAYHMRVEQSDQRLDELCLLAEREKTEESGVTCLKSYLMAALRVPQRQTEETVRLIEKYHKFMEEKNIMPGILSVTGGGPSIINGGLDLMDCFRTKTFDYYIKKLITVMPHCEAEGVEDVAYAEYFLEKNERMKAIEYLMSRLSDIRERGDFRTIYVASAVMARGMLEEGKISSAKDILDGIRGRIARSGYLETEENIKATKIELLLYEGTDEYVAEWMEDAYERGIGRPLSADFFISEVYQMYILAKVYVAFKRNVEAAVIIHQLRAYAVRYQRTYYQIKLSLLEAILLESTGEDGTGKLKEAVLMAAEYGYIRVIADEGEAIFAIWKHTDWKAWMKKTGIPDGRKDYFTALEKALKSMAEYYPDYLKKGNQELRLSKCEDQVMNYIYHGKKNEEIAQEMSIQLSTVKFHVGNIYKKLQVKNRQAAIRKAEQLGWYR
;
A
#
# COMPACT_ATOMS: atom_id res chain seq x y z
N MET A 1 10.26 19.81 -14.14
CA MET A 1 11.07 20.84 -13.43
C MET A 1 12.42 20.99 -14.13
N ARG A 2 12.90 22.22 -14.39
CA ARG A 2 14.24 22.42 -14.97
C ARG A 2 15.26 22.41 -13.84
N ALA A 3 16.21 21.47 -13.84
CA ALA A 3 17.35 21.45 -12.93
C ALA A 3 18.48 22.33 -13.48
N VAL A 4 19.24 22.95 -12.56
CA VAL A 4 20.40 23.79 -12.86
C VAL A 4 21.61 23.12 -12.18
N ILE A 5 22.72 23.07 -12.90
CA ILE A 5 24.00 22.58 -12.39
C ILE A 5 24.92 23.77 -12.17
N GLY A 6 25.46 23.92 -10.96
CA GLY A 6 26.46 24.92 -10.64
C GLY A 6 27.87 24.51 -11.09
N LYS A 7 28.82 25.43 -10.97
CA LYS A 7 30.22 25.21 -11.37
C LYS A 7 30.90 24.03 -10.64
N ASN A 8 30.44 23.70 -9.45
CA ASN A 8 30.98 22.59 -8.62
C ASN A 8 30.14 21.31 -8.73
N GLY A 9 29.35 21.10 -9.79
CA GLY A 9 28.50 19.91 -9.94
C GLY A 9 27.24 19.93 -9.06
N THR A 10 26.98 20.99 -8.31
CA THR A 10 25.77 21.10 -7.47
C THR A 10 24.53 21.22 -8.32
N VAL A 11 23.54 20.35 -8.11
CA VAL A 11 22.26 20.34 -8.79
C VAL A 11 21.15 20.95 -7.93
N SER A 12 20.30 21.77 -8.52
CA SER A 12 19.09 22.32 -7.88
C SER A 12 17.99 22.57 -8.90
N THR A 13 16.73 22.57 -8.48
CA THR A 13 15.64 23.01 -9.37
C THR A 13 15.56 24.54 -9.42
N VAL A 14 15.11 25.08 -10.56
CA VAL A 14 14.91 26.53 -10.71
C VAL A 14 13.83 27.01 -9.73
N GLU A 15 12.82 26.19 -9.47
CA GLU A 15 11.74 26.49 -8.52
C GLU A 15 12.27 26.62 -7.09
N ARG A 16 13.14 25.70 -6.66
CA ARG A 16 13.77 25.71 -5.33
C ARG A 16 14.59 26.98 -5.12
N GLN A 17 15.41 27.33 -6.08
CA GLN A 17 16.24 28.55 -6.02
C GLN A 17 15.38 29.83 -5.99
N ARG A 18 14.28 29.88 -6.79
CA ARG A 18 13.36 31.02 -6.78
C ARG A 18 12.62 31.14 -5.45
N MET A 19 12.13 30.04 -4.89
CA MET A 19 11.46 30.01 -3.59
C MET A 19 12.37 30.63 -2.50
N TRP A 20 13.63 30.21 -2.44
CA TRP A 20 14.57 30.74 -1.45
C TRP A 20 14.87 32.22 -1.68
N LEU A 21 15.01 32.67 -2.96
CA LEU A 21 15.24 34.05 -3.28
C LEU A 21 14.03 34.94 -2.93
N GLU A 22 12.82 34.46 -3.18
CA GLU A 22 11.59 35.17 -2.81
C GLU A 22 11.48 35.36 -1.30
N GLU A 23 11.80 34.31 -0.52
CA GLU A 23 11.79 34.44 0.93
C GLU A 23 12.94 35.31 1.47
N LEU A 24 14.14 35.29 0.87
CA LEU A 24 15.20 36.23 1.22
C LEU A 24 14.79 37.70 0.94
N ASN A 25 14.09 37.94 -0.15
CA ASN A 25 13.56 39.28 -0.44
C ASN A 25 12.50 39.74 0.57
N ARG A 26 11.83 38.82 1.25
CA ARG A 26 10.75 39.13 2.21
C ARG A 26 11.24 39.20 3.66
N LYS A 27 12.14 38.27 4.04
CA LYS A 27 12.52 38.02 5.43
C LYS A 27 13.98 38.33 5.74
N HIS A 28 14.81 38.43 4.73
CA HIS A 28 16.25 38.65 4.78
C HIS A 28 17.07 37.60 5.50
N ILE A 29 16.45 36.64 6.23
CA ILE A 29 17.17 35.59 6.96
C ILE A 29 16.55 34.23 6.62
N LEU A 30 17.40 33.28 6.15
CA LEU A 30 17.05 31.88 6.02
C LEU A 30 17.90 31.01 6.95
N TYR A 31 17.29 29.97 7.48
CA TYR A 31 18.00 28.91 8.18
C TYR A 31 17.87 27.60 7.39
N PHE A 32 19.00 26.99 7.04
CA PHE A 32 19.11 25.71 6.37
C PHE A 32 19.50 24.65 7.40
N GLY A 33 18.51 23.89 7.89
CA GLY A 33 18.67 22.94 8.98
C GLY A 33 18.44 21.49 8.53
N CYS A 34 19.50 20.74 8.27
CA CYS A 34 19.44 19.30 8.01
C CYS A 34 20.81 18.66 8.17
N HIS A 35 20.87 17.32 8.21
CA HIS A 35 22.11 16.60 8.44
C HIS A 35 23.20 16.89 7.38
N THR A 36 24.43 16.55 7.70
CA THR A 36 25.57 16.71 6.78
C THR A 36 25.38 15.84 5.53
N GLY A 37 25.95 16.29 4.42
CA GLY A 37 25.90 15.55 3.15
C GLY A 37 24.65 15.80 2.29
N LEU A 38 23.70 16.63 2.73
CA LEU A 38 22.55 17.06 1.91
C LEU A 38 22.84 18.27 1.01
N GLY A 39 24.05 18.82 1.05
CA GLY A 39 24.47 19.86 0.14
C GLY A 39 24.02 21.29 0.51
N LYS A 40 23.60 21.56 1.76
CA LYS A 40 23.14 22.89 2.21
C LYS A 40 24.05 24.04 1.78
N THR A 41 25.33 23.88 2.12
CA THR A 41 26.36 24.88 1.83
C THR A 41 26.49 25.10 0.33
N CYS A 42 26.60 24.01 -0.44
CA CYS A 42 26.66 24.08 -1.90
C CYS A 42 25.41 24.71 -2.53
N GLN A 43 24.24 24.45 -1.97
CA GLN A 43 22.97 25.06 -2.42
C GLN A 43 22.91 26.56 -2.09
N ALA A 44 23.40 26.96 -0.92
CA ALA A 44 23.49 28.37 -0.54
C ALA A 44 24.52 29.11 -1.43
N GLU A 45 25.66 28.50 -1.72
CA GLU A 45 26.68 29.03 -2.63
C GLU A 45 26.14 29.12 -4.06
N LEU A 46 25.42 28.14 -4.57
CA LEU A 46 24.79 28.16 -5.88
C LEU A 46 23.75 29.31 -6.00
N LEU A 47 22.99 29.55 -4.94
CA LEU A 47 22.04 30.68 -4.86
C LEU A 47 22.84 31.99 -4.89
N ALA A 48 23.90 32.09 -4.12
CA ALA A 48 24.76 33.26 -4.05
C ALA A 48 25.39 33.59 -5.41
N GLU A 49 26.04 32.62 -6.03
CA GLU A 49 26.67 32.79 -7.36
C GLU A 49 25.70 33.22 -8.44
N LYS A 50 24.46 32.78 -8.37
CA LYS A 50 23.46 33.06 -9.40
C LYS A 50 22.76 34.40 -9.25
N TYR A 51 22.55 34.87 -8.02
CA TYR A 51 21.66 36.01 -7.76
C TYR A 51 22.31 37.20 -7.03
N TYR A 52 23.58 37.01 -6.52
CA TYR A 52 24.28 38.04 -5.78
C TYR A 52 25.66 38.31 -6.41
N LYS A 53 25.99 39.57 -6.61
CA LYS A 53 27.32 39.95 -7.10
C LYS A 53 28.36 39.95 -5.98
N VAL A 54 27.94 40.28 -4.76
CA VAL A 54 28.79 40.37 -3.58
C VAL A 54 28.26 39.38 -2.55
N TRP A 55 29.04 38.35 -2.23
CA TRP A 55 28.70 37.40 -1.21
C TRP A 55 29.92 36.84 -0.50
N ARG A 56 29.72 36.35 0.73
CA ARG A 56 30.80 35.77 1.54
C ARG A 56 30.24 34.60 2.33
N ARG A 57 31.04 33.51 2.40
CA ARG A 57 30.83 32.42 3.35
C ARG A 57 31.80 32.56 4.52
N ILE A 58 31.28 32.38 5.74
CA ILE A 58 32.01 32.37 7.02
C ILE A 58 31.75 31.01 7.66
N ASP A 59 32.83 30.28 7.95
CA ASP A 59 32.77 29.03 8.69
C ASP A 59 32.82 29.33 10.19
N ALA A 60 31.67 29.18 10.87
CA ALA A 60 31.56 29.55 12.29
C ALA A 60 32.35 28.64 13.24
N ALA A 61 32.79 27.47 12.79
CA ALA A 61 33.62 26.57 13.57
C ALA A 61 35.12 26.87 13.46
N GLU A 62 35.57 27.53 12.39
CA GLU A 62 36.96 27.72 12.05
C GLU A 62 37.40 29.17 12.14
N GLN A 63 36.47 30.13 12.12
CA GLN A 63 36.77 31.56 12.01
C GLN A 63 36.02 32.41 13.04
N PRO A 64 36.63 33.48 13.59
CA PRO A 64 35.89 34.44 14.39
C PRO A 64 34.82 35.12 13.52
N VAL A 65 33.52 34.91 13.87
CA VAL A 65 32.41 35.25 12.99
C VAL A 65 32.27 36.75 12.77
N TYR A 66 32.26 37.55 13.85
CA TYR A 66 32.04 38.98 13.75
C TYR A 66 33.20 39.72 13.05
N SER A 67 34.44 39.41 13.39
CA SER A 67 35.60 40.06 12.74
C SER A 67 35.71 39.67 11.25
N SER A 68 35.37 38.46 10.89
CA SER A 68 35.32 38.00 9.49
C SER A 68 34.22 38.71 8.70
N PHE A 69 33.07 38.93 9.36
CA PHE A 69 31.96 39.71 8.78
C PHE A 69 32.37 41.17 8.57
N GLN A 70 32.96 41.82 9.58
CA GLN A 70 33.38 43.25 9.46
C GLN A 70 34.42 43.44 8.34
N LYS A 71 35.45 42.63 8.26
CA LYS A 71 36.44 42.66 7.17
C LYS A 71 35.81 42.54 5.78
N TRP A 72 34.77 41.68 5.67
CA TRP A 72 34.05 41.54 4.41
C TRP A 72 33.21 42.79 4.10
N MET A 73 32.53 43.39 5.09
CA MET A 73 31.75 44.59 4.91
C MET A 73 32.56 45.81 4.52
N GLU A 74 33.79 45.92 5.05
CA GLU A 74 34.75 47.01 4.65
C GLU A 74 35.13 46.89 3.17
N THR A 75 35.15 45.68 2.61
CA THR A 75 35.53 45.46 1.20
C THR A 75 34.31 45.44 0.25
N ALA A 76 33.13 45.31 0.78
CA ALA A 76 31.88 45.21 0.02
C ALA A 76 31.32 46.59 -0.24
N GLY A 77 31.30 47.07 -1.49
CA GLY A 77 30.77 48.40 -1.89
C GLY A 77 29.36 48.64 -1.39
N GLU A 78 28.94 49.93 -1.26
CA GLU A 78 27.65 50.33 -0.63
C GLU A 78 26.41 50.03 -1.48
N SER A 79 26.53 49.97 -2.81
CA SER A 79 25.40 49.97 -3.76
C SER A 79 24.86 48.62 -4.21
N GLU A 80 25.42 47.51 -3.84
CA GLU A 80 25.03 46.17 -4.35
C GLU A 80 24.31 45.31 -3.32
N LYS A 81 23.35 44.49 -3.78
CA LYS A 81 22.68 43.50 -2.94
C LYS A 81 23.71 42.44 -2.48
N LYS A 82 23.81 42.24 -1.17
CA LYS A 82 24.84 41.40 -0.54
C LYS A 82 24.23 40.18 0.11
N LEU A 83 24.97 39.06 0.13
CA LEU A 83 24.59 37.84 0.86
C LEU A 83 25.73 37.38 1.75
N CYS A 84 25.45 37.18 3.04
CA CYS A 84 26.35 36.49 3.97
C CYS A 84 25.83 35.06 4.20
N ILE A 85 26.72 34.07 4.13
CA ILE A 85 26.44 32.69 4.48
C ILE A 85 27.24 32.35 5.71
N ILE A 86 26.59 32.03 6.84
CA ILE A 86 27.23 31.53 8.06
C ILE A 86 27.01 30.04 8.15
N ASP A 87 28.05 29.27 7.99
CA ASP A 87 28.02 27.81 7.92
C ASP A 87 28.49 27.15 9.24
N LYS A 88 28.13 25.87 9.45
CA LYS A 88 28.53 25.01 10.57
C LYS A 88 28.10 25.52 11.96
N VAL A 89 26.95 26.21 12.04
CA VAL A 89 26.47 26.76 13.32
C VAL A 89 26.08 25.70 14.37
N SER A 90 25.86 24.47 13.98
CA SER A 90 25.50 23.37 14.89
C SER A 90 26.60 22.94 15.85
N TYR A 91 27.82 23.36 15.61
CA TYR A 91 28.95 23.10 16.51
C TYR A 91 29.09 24.14 17.63
N LEU A 92 28.22 25.12 17.62
CA LEU A 92 28.30 26.24 18.56
C LEU A 92 27.47 25.92 19.81
N LYS A 93 28.12 25.96 20.98
CA LYS A 93 27.38 25.97 22.25
C LYS A 93 26.55 27.24 22.36
N GLU A 94 25.33 27.18 22.90
CA GLU A 94 24.39 28.33 22.98
C GLU A 94 25.00 29.61 23.57
N LYS A 95 25.92 29.50 24.51
CA LYS A 95 26.57 30.65 25.14
C LYS A 95 27.97 30.97 24.56
N SER A 96 28.29 30.41 23.39
CA SER A 96 29.59 30.66 22.76
C SER A 96 29.72 32.07 22.23
N GLU A 97 30.96 32.53 22.07
CA GLU A 97 31.26 33.86 21.47
C GLU A 97 30.67 33.95 20.05
N ALA A 98 30.82 32.91 19.26
CA ALA A 98 30.30 32.86 17.89
C ALA A 98 28.76 33.00 17.84
N VAL A 99 27.98 32.46 18.78
CA VAL A 99 26.53 32.69 18.87
C VAL A 99 26.25 34.15 19.19
N ARG A 100 26.96 34.74 20.11
CA ARG A 100 26.85 36.20 20.42
C ARG A 100 27.17 37.05 19.20
N ASP A 101 28.20 36.71 18.45
CA ASP A 101 28.57 37.34 17.20
C ASP A 101 27.48 37.29 16.15
N ILE A 102 26.87 36.11 15.94
CA ILE A 102 25.77 35.96 15.00
C ILE A 102 24.58 36.79 15.41
N LEU A 103 24.19 36.73 16.69
CA LEU A 103 23.08 37.54 17.21
C LEU A 103 23.33 39.06 17.04
N LYS A 104 24.60 39.47 17.27
CA LYS A 104 25.02 40.86 17.05
C LYS A 104 24.89 41.26 15.57
N ILE A 105 25.30 40.42 14.65
CA ILE A 105 25.12 40.61 13.20
C ILE A 105 23.61 40.78 12.87
N ILE A 106 22.75 39.95 13.41
CA ILE A 106 21.32 40.01 13.15
C ILE A 106 20.67 41.24 13.76
N GLN A 107 21.06 41.63 14.99
CA GLN A 107 20.40 42.71 15.73
C GLN A 107 20.91 44.09 15.38
N GLU A 108 22.20 44.25 15.13
CA GLU A 108 22.85 45.56 14.94
C GLU A 108 23.22 45.82 13.48
N GLU A 109 23.87 44.80 12.82
CA GLU A 109 24.44 45.07 11.51
C GLU A 109 23.42 44.95 10.37
N MET A 110 22.36 44.14 10.50
CA MET A 110 21.30 44.07 9.50
C MET A 110 20.42 45.35 9.50
N GLU A 111 20.35 46.09 10.60
CA GLU A 111 19.70 47.40 10.65
C GLU A 111 20.55 48.51 10.04
N ARG A 112 21.86 48.40 10.17
CA ARG A 112 22.82 49.41 9.66
C ARG A 112 23.12 49.22 8.17
N HIS A 113 23.14 47.96 7.72
CA HIS A 113 23.54 47.56 6.38
C HIS A 113 22.48 46.71 5.72
N LYS A 114 22.21 46.90 4.43
CA LYS A 114 21.26 46.09 3.66
C LYS A 114 21.98 44.87 3.10
N PHE A 115 21.79 43.72 3.71
CA PHE A 115 22.26 42.43 3.23
C PHE A 115 21.28 41.30 3.60
N ASP A 116 21.36 40.20 2.87
CA ASP A 116 20.62 38.97 3.19
C ASP A 116 21.54 37.99 3.92
N LEU A 117 20.96 37.12 4.75
CA LEU A 117 21.70 36.17 5.59
C LEU A 117 21.16 34.74 5.40
N ILE A 118 22.06 33.79 5.11
CA ILE A 118 21.76 32.38 5.19
C ILE A 118 22.59 31.78 6.32
N ILE A 119 21.93 31.08 7.24
CA ILE A 119 22.59 30.37 8.35
C ILE A 119 22.41 28.88 8.10
N ALA A 120 23.48 28.08 8.03
CA ALA A 120 23.44 26.65 7.79
C ALA A 120 23.86 25.86 9.02
N GLY A 121 22.98 24.95 9.44
CA GLY A 121 23.18 24.06 10.59
C GLY A 121 22.88 22.59 10.26
N ARG A 122 23.13 21.70 11.19
CA ARG A 122 22.92 20.24 11.02
C ARG A 122 21.57 19.73 11.54
N ALA A 123 20.90 20.50 12.34
CA ALA A 123 19.67 20.12 12.99
C ALA A 123 18.57 21.17 12.72
N GLU A 124 17.45 21.00 13.37
CA GLU A 124 16.40 22.00 13.40
C GLU A 124 16.91 23.37 13.87
N CYS A 125 16.06 24.38 13.72
CA CYS A 125 16.40 25.74 14.10
C CYS A 125 16.79 25.80 15.60
N PRO A 126 18.02 26.20 15.94
CA PRO A 126 18.50 26.21 17.31
C PRO A 126 17.69 27.19 18.17
N ALA A 127 17.61 26.90 19.49
CA ALA A 127 16.76 27.64 20.41
C ALA A 127 17.01 29.15 20.37
N TRP A 128 18.27 29.56 20.25
CA TRP A 128 18.67 30.99 20.19
C TRP A 128 18.22 31.72 18.91
N LEU A 129 17.80 30.99 17.85
CA LEU A 129 17.19 31.55 16.63
C LEU A 129 15.66 31.44 16.59
N ARG A 130 15.05 30.59 17.41
CA ARG A 130 13.60 30.34 17.36
C ARG A 130 12.76 31.61 17.52
N GLY A 131 13.20 32.59 18.32
CA GLY A 131 12.53 33.88 18.48
C GLY A 131 12.33 34.63 17.15
N TYR A 132 13.31 34.62 16.28
CA TYR A 132 13.23 35.26 14.96
C TYR A 132 12.27 34.53 14.01
N ARG A 133 12.11 33.21 14.17
CA ARG A 133 11.09 32.42 13.45
C ARG A 133 9.68 32.82 13.87
N PHE A 134 9.43 32.93 15.17
CA PHE A 134 8.13 33.35 15.71
C PHE A 134 7.75 34.79 15.36
N THR A 135 8.72 35.68 15.28
CA THR A 135 8.48 37.09 14.84
C THR A 135 8.38 37.22 13.32
N GLY A 136 8.52 36.15 12.57
CA GLY A 136 8.40 36.14 11.11
C GLY A 136 9.61 36.69 10.35
N LYS A 137 10.71 37.05 11.06
CA LYS A 137 11.95 37.56 10.47
C LYS A 137 12.84 36.46 9.85
N LEU A 138 12.65 35.19 10.27
CA LEU A 138 13.43 34.04 9.83
C LEU A 138 12.53 32.98 9.17
N LYS A 139 12.97 32.41 8.05
CA LYS A 139 12.36 31.20 7.47
C LYS A 139 13.32 30.02 7.60
N CYS A 140 12.83 28.88 8.10
CA CYS A 140 13.59 27.66 8.20
C CYS A 140 13.23 26.69 7.08
N TYR A 141 14.21 25.97 6.57
CA TYR A 141 14.08 24.92 5.58
C TYR A 141 14.74 23.64 6.10
N GLY A 142 13.98 22.58 6.19
CA GLY A 142 14.42 21.25 6.61
C GLY A 142 14.95 20.41 5.44
N LYS A 143 15.25 19.13 5.72
CA LYS A 143 15.86 18.18 4.78
C LYS A 143 15.05 18.00 3.48
N GLU A 144 13.73 18.03 3.56
CA GLU A 144 12.81 17.84 2.43
C GLU A 144 13.08 18.82 1.27
N HIS A 145 13.68 19.97 1.60
CA HIS A 145 14.09 20.96 0.63
C HIS A 145 15.48 20.73 0.04
N PHE A 146 16.23 19.74 0.53
CA PHE A 146 17.60 19.44 0.09
C PHE A 146 17.75 18.04 -0.50
N LEU A 147 16.81 17.14 -0.29
CA LEU A 147 16.81 15.85 -0.96
C LEU A 147 16.73 16.04 -2.48
N LEU A 148 17.50 15.27 -3.21
CA LEU A 148 17.50 15.26 -4.66
C LEU A 148 16.31 14.44 -5.15
N GLY A 149 15.43 15.03 -5.94
CA GLY A 149 14.37 14.29 -6.63
C GLY A 149 14.88 13.58 -7.87
N GLN A 150 14.06 12.65 -8.40
CA GLN A 150 14.41 11.81 -9.55
C GLN A 150 14.94 12.60 -10.75
N ASN A 151 14.33 13.73 -11.06
CA ASN A 151 14.78 14.60 -12.16
C ASN A 151 16.15 15.26 -11.88
N GLU A 152 16.45 15.58 -10.63
CA GLU A 152 17.74 16.14 -10.24
C GLU A 152 18.84 15.09 -10.32
N ILE A 153 18.55 13.87 -9.84
CA ILE A 153 19.46 12.71 -9.92
C ILE A 153 19.72 12.35 -11.38
N LEU A 154 18.69 12.31 -12.23
CA LEU A 154 18.86 12.04 -13.65
C LEU A 154 19.75 13.08 -14.31
N LYS A 155 19.55 14.37 -14.05
CA LYS A 155 20.38 15.46 -14.58
C LYS A 155 21.84 15.36 -14.12
N LEU A 156 22.02 15.02 -12.85
CA LEU A 156 23.36 14.81 -12.31
C LEU A 156 24.04 13.59 -12.95
N THR A 157 23.28 12.50 -13.16
CA THR A 157 23.74 11.29 -13.86
C THR A 157 24.10 11.61 -15.31
N GLU A 158 23.30 12.40 -16.03
CA GLU A 158 23.62 12.87 -17.38
C GLU A 158 24.92 13.69 -17.41
N TYR A 159 25.11 14.56 -16.43
CA TYR A 159 26.29 15.42 -16.34
C TYR A 159 27.55 14.62 -16.00
N GLU A 160 27.48 13.76 -14.97
CA GLU A 160 28.63 13.04 -14.43
C GLU A 160 29.01 11.80 -15.23
N LEU A 161 28.03 11.07 -15.77
CA LEU A 161 28.22 9.77 -16.43
C LEU A 161 27.87 9.80 -17.92
N GLY A 162 27.43 10.93 -18.48
CA GLY A 162 27.02 11.04 -19.88
C GLY A 162 28.10 10.63 -20.88
N TYR A 163 29.37 10.92 -20.59
CA TYR A 163 30.48 10.52 -21.46
C TYR A 163 30.70 8.99 -21.45
N MET A 164 30.39 8.31 -20.35
CA MET A 164 30.46 6.85 -20.25
C MET A 164 29.27 6.19 -20.95
N ALA A 165 28.10 6.80 -20.89
CA ALA A 165 26.88 6.31 -21.53
C ALA A 165 27.03 6.25 -23.06
N GLN A 166 27.86 7.09 -23.67
CA GLN A 166 28.11 7.08 -25.12
C GLN A 166 28.58 5.71 -25.64
N ARG A 167 29.19 4.89 -24.78
CA ARG A 167 29.62 3.52 -25.15
C ARG A 167 28.44 2.58 -25.46
N PHE A 168 27.23 2.91 -25.02
CA PHE A 168 26.02 2.11 -25.21
C PHE A 168 25.20 2.56 -26.46
N GLY A 169 25.71 3.50 -27.25
CA GLY A 169 25.07 3.96 -28.48
C GLY A 169 23.63 4.43 -28.29
N GLU A 170 22.69 3.86 -29.06
CA GLU A 170 21.27 4.22 -28.98
C GLU A 170 20.63 3.98 -27.60
N LYS A 171 21.15 3.03 -26.80
CA LYS A 171 20.70 2.72 -25.44
C LYS A 171 21.29 3.63 -24.36
N SER A 172 22.07 4.64 -24.73
CA SER A 172 22.73 5.54 -23.75
C SER A 172 21.74 6.26 -22.83
N LYS A 173 20.60 6.71 -23.36
CA LYS A 173 19.55 7.40 -22.58
C LYS A 173 18.82 6.46 -21.61
N GLU A 174 18.54 5.24 -22.04
CA GLU A 174 17.94 4.19 -21.21
C GLU A 174 18.88 3.82 -20.05
N TRP A 175 20.16 3.59 -20.37
CA TRP A 175 21.18 3.30 -19.35
C TRP A 175 21.31 4.40 -18.30
N LEU A 176 21.29 5.69 -18.72
CA LEU A 176 21.33 6.83 -17.78
C LEU A 176 20.09 6.90 -16.88
N LYS A 177 18.92 6.64 -17.46
CA LYS A 177 17.64 6.65 -16.72
C LYS A 177 17.59 5.52 -15.68
N ASP A 178 17.95 4.30 -16.07
CA ASP A 178 17.99 3.14 -15.18
C ASP A 178 19.02 3.33 -14.07
N THR A 179 20.21 3.88 -14.42
CA THR A 179 21.26 4.20 -13.45
C THR A 179 20.77 5.24 -12.44
N ALA A 180 20.08 6.29 -12.88
CA ALA A 180 19.52 7.30 -12.00
C ALA A 180 18.47 6.72 -11.06
N GLN A 181 17.61 5.82 -11.55
CA GLN A 181 16.60 5.15 -10.75
C GLN A 181 17.20 4.20 -9.70
N GLU A 182 18.23 3.44 -10.06
CA GLU A 182 18.96 2.59 -9.11
C GLU A 182 19.67 3.41 -8.02
N ILE A 183 20.29 4.56 -8.39
CA ILE A 183 20.94 5.48 -7.44
C ILE A 183 19.90 6.08 -6.50
N GLU A 184 18.74 6.52 -7.01
CA GLU A 184 17.64 7.03 -6.20
C GLU A 184 17.15 6.00 -5.19
N GLY A 185 16.87 4.77 -5.63
CA GLY A 185 16.47 3.67 -4.76
C GLY A 185 17.50 3.33 -3.67
N THR A 186 18.80 3.54 -3.97
CA THR A 186 19.88 3.28 -3.01
C THR A 186 20.06 4.42 -2.01
N THR A 187 19.94 5.67 -2.45
CA THR A 187 20.32 6.87 -1.67
C THR A 187 19.13 7.64 -1.11
N GLN A 188 17.93 7.39 -1.64
CA GLN A 188 16.70 8.11 -1.29
C GLN A 188 16.87 9.64 -1.39
N GLY A 189 17.61 10.08 -2.40
CA GLY A 189 17.88 11.50 -2.63
C GLY A 189 18.99 12.09 -1.77
N PHE A 190 19.69 11.29 -0.96
CA PHE A 190 20.83 11.77 -0.17
C PHE A 190 21.97 12.22 -1.08
N ALA A 191 22.19 13.54 -1.19
CA ALA A 191 23.05 14.14 -2.19
C ALA A 191 24.50 13.61 -2.18
N PHE A 192 25.12 13.48 -0.99
CA PHE A 192 26.46 12.95 -0.87
C PHE A 192 26.53 11.46 -1.26
N GLY A 193 25.55 10.66 -0.85
CA GLY A 193 25.44 9.26 -1.27
C GLY A 193 25.25 9.12 -2.77
N THR A 194 24.44 9.99 -3.38
CA THR A 194 24.21 10.05 -4.83
C THR A 194 25.53 10.33 -5.58
N PHE A 195 26.30 11.31 -5.12
CA PHE A 195 27.62 11.62 -5.69
C PHE A 195 28.59 10.44 -5.56
N LEU A 196 28.65 9.80 -4.39
CA LEU A 196 29.55 8.64 -4.18
C LEU A 196 29.16 7.43 -5.03
N CYS A 197 27.86 7.21 -5.29
CA CYS A 197 27.42 6.18 -6.23
C CYS A 197 27.95 6.45 -7.64
N MET A 198 27.91 7.70 -8.09
CA MET A 198 28.43 8.08 -9.42
C MET A 198 29.94 7.95 -9.51
N GLU A 199 30.69 8.34 -8.48
CA GLU A 199 32.12 8.15 -8.42
C GLU A 199 32.48 6.64 -8.46
N ALA A 200 31.79 5.81 -7.68
CA ALA A 200 32.01 4.37 -7.70
C ALA A 200 31.71 3.74 -9.09
N ILE A 201 30.72 4.24 -9.82
CA ILE A 201 30.45 3.81 -11.20
C ILE A 201 31.57 4.24 -12.14
N LYS A 202 32.12 5.46 -11.98
CA LYS A 202 33.27 5.96 -12.77
C LYS A 202 34.50 5.10 -12.54
N GLU A 203 34.84 4.82 -11.29
CA GLU A 203 35.97 4.00 -10.91
C GLU A 203 35.87 2.56 -11.45
N ASN A 204 34.66 2.02 -11.53
CA ASN A 204 34.37 0.70 -12.11
C ASN A 204 34.20 0.72 -13.64
N GLY A 205 34.66 1.75 -14.32
CA GLY A 205 34.62 1.85 -15.79
C GLY A 205 33.20 1.85 -16.38
N GLY A 206 32.21 2.32 -15.65
CA GLY A 206 30.81 2.36 -16.04
C GLY A 206 30.01 1.09 -15.72
N SER A 207 30.62 0.10 -15.05
CA SER A 207 29.88 -1.08 -14.58
C SER A 207 29.02 -0.73 -13.38
N ARG A 208 27.76 -1.13 -13.42
CA ARG A 208 26.83 -0.99 -12.29
C ARG A 208 26.98 -2.11 -11.25
N SER A 209 27.81 -3.11 -11.52
CA SER A 209 28.09 -4.18 -10.57
C SER A 209 28.86 -3.65 -9.35
N PHE A 210 28.36 -3.94 -8.16
CA PHE A 210 28.98 -3.60 -6.86
C PHE A 210 29.09 -2.11 -6.48
N TYR A 211 28.65 -1.15 -7.32
CA TYR A 211 28.78 0.27 -6.98
C TYR A 211 28.07 0.61 -5.65
N GLY A 212 26.91 0.05 -5.38
CA GLY A 212 26.17 0.28 -4.14
C GLY A 212 26.93 -0.20 -2.88
N LYS A 213 27.78 -1.23 -3.01
CA LYS A 213 28.64 -1.70 -1.90
C LYS A 213 29.78 -0.73 -1.63
N ILE A 214 30.45 -0.27 -2.68
CA ILE A 214 31.56 0.70 -2.60
C ILE A 214 31.05 2.04 -2.08
N ALA A 215 29.97 2.56 -2.67
CA ALA A 215 29.36 3.82 -2.23
C ALA A 215 28.94 3.77 -0.76
N ARG A 216 28.34 2.66 -0.33
CA ARG A 216 27.98 2.45 1.08
C ARG A 216 29.18 2.47 2.01
N GLN A 217 30.31 1.88 1.61
CA GLN A 217 31.53 1.90 2.39
C GLN A 217 32.06 3.34 2.54
N LEU A 218 32.10 4.11 1.46
CA LEU A 218 32.53 5.50 1.48
C LEU A 218 31.60 6.41 2.32
N VAL A 219 30.29 6.18 2.25
CA VAL A 219 29.33 6.87 3.13
C VAL A 219 29.58 6.52 4.60
N TRP A 220 29.90 5.27 4.89
CA TRP A 220 30.21 4.85 6.27
C TRP A 220 31.51 5.47 6.80
N GLU A 221 32.54 5.56 5.98
CA GLU A 221 33.77 6.30 6.34
C GLU A 221 33.49 7.78 6.61
N HIS A 222 32.57 8.38 5.82
CA HIS A 222 32.12 9.75 6.07
C HIS A 222 31.38 9.88 7.40
N PHE A 223 30.49 8.95 7.74
CA PHE A 223 29.80 8.96 9.02
C PHE A 223 30.80 8.79 10.20
N GLU A 224 31.75 7.89 10.06
CA GLU A 224 32.76 7.61 11.08
C GLU A 224 33.63 8.84 11.35
N LYS A 225 34.10 9.50 10.28
CA LYS A 225 35.02 10.66 10.40
C LYS A 225 34.31 11.98 10.71
N ASN A 226 33.11 12.18 10.20
CA ASN A 226 32.47 13.50 10.18
C ASN A 226 31.13 13.56 10.93
N VAL A 227 30.64 12.45 11.49
CA VAL A 227 29.37 12.40 12.24
C VAL A 227 29.58 11.89 13.65
N LEU A 228 30.12 10.68 13.81
CA LEU A 228 30.33 10.06 15.14
C LEU A 228 31.13 10.88 16.13
N PRO A 229 32.22 11.61 15.76
CA PRO A 229 33.00 12.38 16.72
C PRO A 229 32.23 13.50 17.45
N TYR A 230 31.01 13.82 16.97
CA TYR A 230 30.17 14.85 17.58
C TYR A 230 29.16 14.28 18.56
N PHE A 231 29.05 12.97 18.68
CA PHE A 231 28.18 12.29 19.65
C PHE A 231 29.05 11.78 20.81
N ASP A 232 28.53 11.95 22.01
CA ASP A 232 29.15 11.33 23.20
C ASP A 232 28.88 9.81 23.24
N GLY A 233 29.46 9.13 24.20
CA GLY A 233 29.35 7.68 24.32
C GLY A 233 27.95 7.20 24.56
N ALA A 234 27.16 7.93 25.36
CA ALA A 234 25.75 7.58 25.68
C ALA A 234 24.87 7.75 24.45
N THR A 235 25.03 8.85 23.72
CA THR A 235 24.34 9.11 22.47
C THR A 235 24.66 8.06 21.40
N CYS A 236 25.95 7.72 21.22
CA CYS A 236 26.35 6.67 20.29
C CYS A 236 25.72 5.31 20.66
N SER A 237 25.73 4.94 21.93
CA SER A 237 25.10 3.70 22.42
C SER A 237 23.59 3.71 22.22
N CYS A 238 22.91 4.81 22.53
CA CYS A 238 21.50 5.01 22.26
C CYS A 238 21.17 4.80 20.78
N LEU A 239 21.87 5.50 19.87
CA LEU A 239 21.68 5.37 18.42
C LEU A 239 21.96 3.94 17.92
N GLN A 240 22.96 3.27 18.45
CA GLN A 240 23.26 1.88 18.13
C GLN A 240 22.10 0.95 18.52
N LYS A 241 21.54 1.11 19.71
CA LYS A 241 20.44 0.27 20.18
C LYS A 241 19.14 0.53 19.42
N ILE A 242 18.71 1.79 19.24
CA ILE A 242 17.48 2.09 18.52
C ILE A 242 17.59 1.81 17.01
N SER A 243 18.82 1.72 16.46
CA SER A 243 19.03 1.39 15.04
C SER A 243 18.58 -0.02 14.66
N VAL A 244 18.29 -0.90 15.63
CA VAL A 244 17.75 -2.24 15.36
C VAL A 244 16.34 -2.18 14.75
N TYR A 245 15.54 -1.16 15.08
CA TYR A 245 14.23 -0.94 14.52
C TYR A 245 14.28 -0.35 13.10
N GLU A 246 13.25 -0.59 12.31
CA GLU A 246 13.00 0.13 11.06
C GLU A 246 12.25 1.43 11.32
N SER A 247 11.17 1.34 12.06
CA SER A 247 10.46 2.44 12.69
C SER A 247 10.21 2.11 14.16
N PHE A 248 10.06 3.09 15.01
CA PHE A 248 9.87 2.89 16.45
C PHE A 248 9.09 4.04 17.08
N THR A 249 8.39 3.75 18.15
CA THR A 249 7.78 4.76 19.03
C THR A 249 8.75 5.13 20.16
N GLU A 250 8.46 6.22 20.86
CA GLU A 250 9.24 6.60 22.03
C GLU A 250 9.27 5.49 23.09
N SER A 251 8.10 4.85 23.34
CA SER A 251 8.00 3.72 24.27
C SER A 251 8.91 2.56 23.90
N MET A 252 8.94 2.17 22.61
CA MET A 252 9.81 1.11 22.10
C MET A 252 11.30 1.46 22.29
N ALA A 253 11.69 2.70 22.02
CA ALA A 253 13.07 3.15 22.20
C ALA A 253 13.48 3.07 23.67
N LEU A 254 12.66 3.62 24.58
CA LEU A 254 12.93 3.68 26.03
C LEU A 254 13.03 2.29 26.68
N GLU A 255 12.33 1.27 26.15
CA GLU A 255 12.45 -0.11 26.65
C GLU A 255 13.84 -0.72 26.40
N LEU A 256 14.58 -0.27 25.39
CA LEU A 256 15.92 -0.79 25.07
C LEU A 256 17.06 -0.08 25.81
N LEU A 257 16.81 1.14 26.30
CA LEU A 257 17.83 2.06 26.79
C LEU A 257 18.01 1.92 28.32
N ASN A 258 19.24 2.14 28.80
CA ASN A 258 19.56 2.35 30.20
C ASN A 258 19.34 3.83 30.59
N ASP A 259 19.52 4.19 31.86
CA ASP A 259 19.19 5.53 32.34
C ASP A 259 20.04 6.64 31.71
N GLU A 260 21.36 6.42 31.49
CA GLU A 260 22.22 7.38 30.78
C GLU A 260 21.81 7.55 29.32
N GLU A 261 21.46 6.45 28.66
CA GLU A 261 21.03 6.44 27.27
C GLU A 261 19.64 7.08 27.12
N LYS A 262 18.75 6.95 28.12
CA LYS A 262 17.45 7.65 28.16
C LYS A 262 17.62 9.15 28.26
N GLU A 263 18.55 9.61 29.08
CA GLU A 263 18.88 11.04 29.18
C GLU A 263 19.43 11.56 27.82
N ALA A 264 20.32 10.79 27.20
CA ALA A 264 20.82 11.12 25.86
C ALA A 264 19.70 11.13 24.82
N TYR A 265 18.72 10.22 24.89
CA TYR A 265 17.59 10.14 23.98
C TYR A 265 16.69 11.39 24.05
N LEU A 266 16.45 11.94 25.25
CA LEU A 266 15.64 13.16 25.39
C LEU A 266 16.21 14.36 24.65
N HIS A 267 17.52 14.41 24.48
CA HIS A 267 18.21 15.50 23.80
C HIS A 267 18.64 15.18 22.36
N ILE A 268 18.47 13.93 21.90
CA ILE A 268 19.00 13.47 20.61
C ILE A 268 18.43 14.25 19.43
N PHE A 269 17.17 14.69 19.51
CA PHE A 269 16.48 15.45 18.47
C PHE A 269 17.03 16.87 18.30
N ASP A 270 17.71 17.42 19.30
CA ASP A 270 18.28 18.77 19.22
C ASP A 270 19.52 18.82 18.31
N TYR A 271 20.23 17.68 18.11
CA TYR A 271 21.48 17.64 17.37
C TYR A 271 21.65 16.48 16.38
N CYS A 272 20.80 15.47 16.43
CA CYS A 272 20.80 14.34 15.49
C CYS A 272 19.65 14.46 14.48
N SER A 273 19.89 15.01 13.31
CA SER A 273 18.91 15.15 12.25
C SER A 273 18.73 13.90 11.38
N PHE A 274 19.30 12.76 11.76
CA PHE A 274 19.08 11.48 11.10
C PHE A 274 17.87 10.72 11.63
N ILE A 275 17.24 11.20 12.72
CA ILE A 275 15.99 10.69 13.24
C ILE A 275 14.87 11.61 12.78
N GLU A 276 13.78 11.05 12.29
CA GLU A 276 12.67 11.75 11.68
C GLU A 276 11.37 11.26 12.25
N ASN A 277 10.39 12.16 12.33
CA ASN A 277 9.03 11.77 12.66
C ASN A 277 8.36 11.14 11.43
N ASP A 278 7.77 9.96 11.58
CA ASP A 278 7.10 9.19 10.53
C ASP A 278 5.57 9.46 10.47
N GLY A 279 5.11 10.49 11.16
CA GLY A 279 3.68 10.88 11.21
C GLY A 279 3.02 10.54 12.54
N ASP A 280 2.36 9.43 12.68
CA ASP A 280 1.54 9.05 13.85
C ASP A 280 2.39 8.63 15.08
N ASP A 281 3.09 9.58 15.72
CA ASP A 281 3.95 9.37 16.91
C ASP A 281 5.12 8.37 16.71
N GLY A 282 5.41 8.01 15.46
CA GLY A 282 6.53 7.14 15.09
C GLY A 282 7.78 7.90 14.69
N PHE A 283 8.93 7.24 14.82
CA PHE A 283 10.24 7.74 14.40
C PHE A 283 10.93 6.75 13.50
N VAL A 284 11.67 7.26 12.51
CA VAL A 284 12.56 6.47 11.64
C VAL A 284 13.97 7.05 11.67
N ILE A 285 14.96 6.18 11.56
CA ILE A 285 16.34 6.60 11.34
C ILE A 285 16.65 6.50 9.85
N GLN A 286 17.24 7.54 9.28
CA GLN A 286 17.66 7.55 7.88
C GLN A 286 18.41 6.26 7.52
N SER A 287 17.98 5.59 6.46
CA SER A 287 18.30 4.18 6.17
C SER A 287 19.80 3.87 6.14
N LEU A 288 20.62 4.72 5.47
CA LEU A 288 22.08 4.50 5.38
C LEU A 288 22.75 4.68 6.73
N PHE A 289 22.32 5.66 7.51
CA PHE A 289 22.85 5.92 8.85
C PHE A 289 22.43 4.82 9.82
N ARG A 290 21.20 4.35 9.74
CA ARG A 290 20.69 3.19 10.50
C ARG A 290 21.53 1.94 10.26
N LEU A 291 21.74 1.59 8.99
CA LEU A 291 22.57 0.43 8.61
C LEU A 291 24.02 0.55 9.10
N PHE A 292 24.56 1.76 9.07
CA PHE A 292 25.90 2.06 9.61
C PHE A 292 25.95 1.84 11.12
N MET A 293 25.00 2.40 11.89
CA MET A 293 24.95 2.26 13.35
C MET A 293 24.74 0.79 13.77
N ARG A 294 23.88 0.05 13.07
CA ARG A 294 23.70 -1.41 13.28
C ARG A 294 24.98 -2.20 13.06
N LYS A 295 25.70 -1.90 11.98
CA LYS A 295 26.97 -2.57 11.70
C LYS A 295 28.00 -2.23 12.76
N GLN A 296 28.13 -0.96 13.16
CA GLN A 296 29.03 -0.53 14.22
C GLN A 296 28.73 -1.25 15.54
N TYR A 297 27.45 -1.32 15.93
CA TYR A 297 27.03 -2.04 17.12
C TYR A 297 27.40 -3.52 17.05
N ARG A 298 27.00 -4.21 16.00
CA ARG A 298 27.28 -5.64 15.82
C ARG A 298 28.78 -5.94 15.78
N THR A 299 29.58 -5.08 15.19
CA THR A 299 31.02 -5.27 15.11
C THR A 299 31.71 -5.05 16.47
N LYS A 300 31.20 -4.11 17.28
CA LYS A 300 31.77 -3.77 18.58
C LYS A 300 31.32 -4.76 19.67
N ASP A 301 30.08 -5.17 19.65
CA ASP A 301 29.45 -6.06 20.65
C ASP A 301 28.36 -6.91 19.98
N GLU A 302 28.73 -8.01 19.37
CA GLU A 302 27.77 -8.90 18.68
C GLU A 302 26.78 -9.54 19.67
N LYS A 303 27.23 -9.89 20.88
CA LYS A 303 26.36 -10.48 21.89
C LYS A 303 25.31 -9.47 22.36
N GLY A 304 25.74 -8.28 22.71
CA GLY A 304 24.81 -7.20 23.11
C GLY A 304 23.86 -6.81 21.99
N PHE A 305 24.30 -6.84 20.74
CA PHE A 305 23.43 -6.64 19.58
C PHE A 305 22.32 -7.69 19.50
N PHE A 306 22.64 -8.98 19.67
CA PHE A 306 21.65 -10.07 19.65
C PHE A 306 20.67 -10.00 20.81
N GLU A 307 21.14 -9.66 22.00
CA GLU A 307 20.29 -9.44 23.17
C GLU A 307 19.34 -8.26 22.94
N THR A 308 19.84 -7.15 22.41
CA THR A 308 19.05 -5.97 22.09
C THR A 308 18.03 -6.26 21.00
N ALA A 309 18.43 -6.96 19.92
CA ALA A 309 17.52 -7.33 18.85
C ALA A 309 16.41 -8.29 19.34
N THR A 310 16.72 -9.19 20.27
CA THR A 310 15.70 -10.07 20.89
C THR A 310 14.71 -9.26 21.72
N ARG A 311 15.20 -8.33 22.56
CA ARG A 311 14.33 -7.44 23.35
C ARG A 311 13.48 -6.54 22.43
N ALA A 312 14.05 -6.00 21.38
CA ALA A 312 13.35 -5.22 20.37
C ALA A 312 12.22 -6.03 19.71
N GLY A 313 12.48 -7.30 19.38
CA GLY A 313 11.45 -8.22 18.86
C GLY A 313 10.29 -8.40 19.84
N GLN A 314 10.58 -8.56 21.14
CA GLN A 314 9.57 -8.66 22.19
C GLN A 314 8.76 -7.35 22.34
N CYS A 315 9.39 -6.19 22.17
CA CYS A 315 8.68 -4.91 22.14
C CYS A 315 7.76 -4.82 20.92
N CYS A 316 8.23 -5.21 19.74
CA CYS A 316 7.41 -5.26 18.53
C CYS A 316 6.19 -6.17 18.70
N GLU A 317 6.32 -7.33 19.37
CA GLU A 317 5.18 -8.20 19.65
C GLU A 317 4.12 -7.54 20.54
N LYS A 318 4.53 -6.78 21.56
CA LYS A 318 3.60 -6.02 22.42
C LYS A 318 2.79 -4.99 21.62
N GLU A 319 3.40 -4.40 20.60
CA GLU A 319 2.78 -3.44 19.69
C GLU A 319 2.11 -4.14 18.47
N HIS A 320 1.98 -5.47 18.48
CA HIS A 320 1.43 -6.27 17.37
C HIS A 320 2.18 -6.16 16.02
N LEU A 321 3.42 -5.72 16.04
CA LEU A 321 4.31 -5.60 14.88
C LEU A 321 5.06 -6.92 14.63
N TYR A 322 4.33 -7.98 14.30
CA TYR A 322 4.87 -9.34 14.22
C TYR A 322 5.87 -9.53 13.08
N ALA A 323 5.71 -8.82 11.96
CA ALA A 323 6.64 -8.89 10.84
C ALA A 323 8.04 -8.39 11.24
N GLU A 324 8.07 -7.27 11.95
CA GLU A 324 9.27 -6.64 12.48
C GLU A 324 9.91 -7.53 13.57
N ALA A 325 9.11 -8.09 14.46
CA ALA A 325 9.57 -9.03 15.49
C ALA A 325 10.28 -10.23 14.87
N MET A 326 9.65 -10.87 13.88
CA MET A 326 10.22 -12.02 13.17
C MET A 326 11.51 -11.65 12.42
N HIS A 327 11.56 -10.46 11.80
CA HIS A 327 12.77 -9.96 11.15
C HIS A 327 13.91 -9.81 12.16
N LEU A 328 13.64 -9.26 13.33
CA LEU A 328 14.63 -9.09 14.41
C LEU A 328 15.12 -10.44 14.95
N TYR A 329 14.24 -11.40 15.20
CA TYR A 329 14.63 -12.74 15.62
C TYR A 329 15.47 -13.47 14.56
N LYS A 330 15.17 -13.27 13.28
CA LYS A 330 15.96 -13.80 12.17
C LYS A 330 17.38 -13.21 12.16
N ILE A 331 17.50 -11.89 12.32
CA ILE A 331 18.82 -11.20 12.33
C ILE A 331 19.70 -11.69 13.46
N CYS A 332 19.16 -11.92 14.65
CA CYS A 332 19.89 -12.44 15.80
C CYS A 332 19.95 -13.97 15.86
N ASN A 333 19.49 -14.66 14.81
CA ASN A 333 19.44 -16.13 14.70
C ASN A 333 18.72 -16.82 15.88
N ASN A 334 17.73 -16.13 16.46
CA ASN A 334 16.92 -16.67 17.55
C ASN A 334 15.77 -17.52 17.00
N LYS A 335 16.08 -18.73 16.54
CA LYS A 335 15.13 -19.65 15.94
C LYS A 335 13.94 -19.96 16.86
N LYS A 336 14.20 -20.10 18.17
CA LYS A 336 13.17 -20.43 19.16
C LYS A 336 12.05 -19.39 19.20
N GLU A 337 12.40 -18.10 19.30
CA GLU A 337 11.40 -17.03 19.33
C GLU A 337 10.73 -16.86 17.97
N LEU A 338 11.49 -17.01 16.88
CA LEU A 338 10.93 -16.98 15.53
C LEU A 338 9.85 -18.05 15.34
N GLU A 339 10.10 -19.28 15.77
CA GLU A 339 9.15 -20.40 15.67
C GLU A 339 7.94 -20.19 16.58
N ARG A 340 8.16 -19.68 17.78
CA ARG A 340 7.05 -19.35 18.69
C ARG A 340 6.10 -18.33 18.07
N VAL A 341 6.64 -17.26 17.44
CA VAL A 341 5.81 -16.25 16.78
C VAL A 341 5.14 -16.81 15.52
N LEU A 342 5.84 -17.64 14.74
CA LEU A 342 5.25 -18.32 13.59
C LEU A 342 4.04 -19.16 14.00
N LEU A 343 4.18 -19.97 15.06
CA LEU A 343 3.07 -20.78 15.56
C LEU A 343 1.93 -19.89 16.09
N PHE A 344 2.26 -18.87 16.87
CA PHE A 344 1.26 -17.91 17.37
C PHE A 344 0.46 -17.27 16.20
N LEU A 345 1.13 -16.80 15.17
CA LEU A 345 0.47 -16.23 14.00
C LEU A 345 -0.35 -17.25 13.21
N ALA A 346 0.16 -18.48 13.09
CA ALA A 346 -0.57 -19.57 12.44
C ALA A 346 -1.92 -19.83 13.10
N MET A 347 -1.99 -19.66 14.42
CA MET A 347 -3.18 -19.93 15.21
C MET A 347 -4.09 -18.72 15.39
N ASN A 348 -3.57 -17.48 15.27
CA ASN A 348 -4.28 -16.27 15.70
C ASN A 348 -4.41 -15.18 14.61
N ALA A 349 -3.58 -15.18 13.56
CA ALA A 349 -3.60 -14.16 12.52
C ALA A 349 -4.62 -14.46 11.42
N GLU A 350 -5.02 -13.43 10.69
CA GLU A 350 -5.71 -13.62 9.40
C GLU A 350 -4.82 -14.38 8.41
N GLY A 351 -5.46 -15.31 7.71
CA GLY A 351 -4.79 -16.35 6.96
C GLY A 351 -3.76 -15.92 5.97
N SER A 352 -4.06 -14.94 5.13
CA SER A 352 -3.12 -14.54 4.11
C SER A 352 -2.01 -13.64 4.64
N TYR A 353 -2.26 -12.83 5.68
CA TYR A 353 -1.19 -12.11 6.37
C TYR A 353 -0.15 -13.10 6.93
N PHE A 354 -0.62 -14.10 7.66
CA PHE A 354 0.23 -15.18 8.15
C PHE A 354 0.95 -15.91 7.01
N ALA A 355 0.22 -16.30 5.96
CA ALA A 355 0.79 -17.08 4.88
C ALA A 355 1.89 -16.34 4.12
N ARG A 356 1.72 -15.04 3.86
CA ARG A 356 2.77 -14.18 3.24
C ARG A 356 4.00 -14.06 4.13
N LEU A 357 3.81 -13.83 5.41
CA LEU A 357 4.91 -13.81 6.36
C LEU A 357 5.58 -15.17 6.45
N CYS A 358 4.82 -16.22 6.62
CA CYS A 358 5.31 -17.59 6.75
C CYS A 358 6.14 -18.00 5.53
N GLU A 359 5.72 -17.67 4.30
CA GLU A 359 6.47 -18.03 3.10
C GLU A 359 7.89 -17.43 3.09
N SER A 360 8.05 -16.19 3.52
CA SER A 360 9.37 -15.55 3.59
C SER A 360 10.29 -16.19 4.64
N TYR A 361 9.73 -16.80 5.68
CA TYR A 361 10.47 -17.40 6.78
C TYR A 361 10.57 -18.91 6.67
N THR A 362 9.59 -19.61 6.11
CA THR A 362 9.66 -21.09 5.91
C THR A 362 10.72 -21.48 4.90
N ARG A 363 11.09 -20.63 3.97
CA ARG A 363 12.28 -20.82 3.11
C ARG A 363 13.59 -20.89 3.90
N TYR A 364 13.59 -20.50 5.15
CA TYR A 364 14.74 -20.55 6.05
C TYR A 364 14.95 -21.95 6.67
N TYR A 365 13.93 -22.80 6.60
CA TYR A 365 13.93 -24.17 7.13
C TYR A 365 14.06 -25.18 5.99
N LEU A 366 14.93 -26.17 6.20
CA LEU A 366 15.04 -27.31 5.31
C LEU A 366 13.93 -28.33 5.62
N GLU A 367 13.63 -29.23 4.68
CA GLU A 367 12.64 -30.30 4.91
C GLU A 367 12.95 -31.15 6.14
N GLU A 368 14.23 -31.31 6.47
CA GLU A 368 14.68 -32.03 7.66
C GLU A 368 14.35 -31.31 8.97
N ASP A 369 14.25 -29.97 8.96
CA ASP A 369 13.91 -29.18 10.14
C ASP A 369 12.46 -29.40 10.60
N TYR A 370 11.56 -29.85 9.70
CA TYR A 370 10.17 -30.13 10.02
C TYR A 370 9.96 -31.47 10.71
N LYS A 371 10.89 -32.44 10.50
CA LYS A 371 10.76 -33.81 11.04
C LYS A 371 10.77 -33.80 12.57
N GLY A 372 9.71 -34.33 13.15
CA GLY A 372 9.56 -34.41 14.61
C GLY A 372 9.28 -33.10 15.33
N ARG A 373 8.91 -32.05 14.57
CA ARG A 373 8.56 -30.73 15.12
C ARG A 373 7.12 -30.38 14.74
N PRO A 374 6.12 -30.89 15.48
CA PRO A 374 4.71 -30.79 15.12
C PRO A 374 4.24 -29.34 14.97
N ASP A 375 4.75 -28.41 15.79
CA ASP A 375 4.36 -27.00 15.75
C ASP A 375 4.80 -26.31 14.45
N LEU A 376 6.03 -26.57 14.02
CA LEU A 376 6.57 -26.02 12.76
C LEU A 376 5.88 -26.67 11.55
N MET A 377 5.59 -27.98 11.61
CA MET A 377 4.78 -28.68 10.60
C MET A 377 3.39 -28.04 10.48
N ALA A 378 2.74 -27.77 11.61
CA ALA A 378 1.42 -27.14 11.64
C ALA A 378 1.41 -25.77 10.98
N ALA A 379 2.38 -24.92 11.29
CA ALA A 379 2.51 -23.60 10.66
C ALA A 379 2.67 -23.74 9.14
N LYS A 380 3.48 -24.66 8.67
CA LYS A 380 3.68 -24.92 7.24
C LYS A 380 2.43 -25.47 6.55
N ILE A 381 1.73 -26.44 7.18
CA ILE A 381 0.46 -26.99 6.69
C ILE A 381 -0.56 -25.87 6.48
N LEU A 382 -0.71 -24.99 7.47
CA LEU A 382 -1.63 -23.86 7.39
C LEU A 382 -1.22 -22.88 6.30
N ALA A 383 0.05 -22.52 6.19
CA ALA A 383 0.54 -21.63 5.14
C ALA A 383 0.25 -22.21 3.75
N ASP A 384 0.50 -23.50 3.54
CA ASP A 384 0.22 -24.17 2.26
C ASP A 384 -1.30 -24.22 1.97
N ALA A 385 -2.13 -24.44 2.99
CA ALA A 385 -3.59 -24.42 2.85
C ALA A 385 -4.11 -23.03 2.44
N TYR A 386 -3.58 -21.98 3.03
CA TYR A 386 -3.94 -20.60 2.65
C TYR A 386 -3.53 -20.21 1.23
N HIS A 387 -2.40 -20.76 0.77
CA HIS A 387 -1.95 -20.64 -0.62
C HIS A 387 -2.67 -21.59 -1.58
N MET A 388 -3.70 -22.28 -1.12
CA MET A 388 -4.42 -23.29 -1.90
C MET A 388 -3.53 -24.44 -2.44
N ARG A 389 -2.35 -24.66 -1.84
CA ARG A 389 -1.45 -25.79 -2.11
C ARG A 389 -1.93 -27.04 -1.34
N VAL A 390 -3.14 -27.46 -1.65
CA VAL A 390 -3.87 -28.43 -0.85
C VAL A 390 -3.16 -29.78 -0.81
N GLU A 391 -2.57 -30.23 -1.92
CA GLU A 391 -1.87 -31.52 -1.98
C GLU A 391 -0.65 -31.58 -1.05
N GLN A 392 0.14 -30.50 -1.03
CA GLN A 392 1.28 -30.38 -0.11
C GLN A 392 0.83 -30.29 1.34
N SER A 393 -0.25 -29.55 1.58
CA SER A 393 -0.84 -29.40 2.90
C SER A 393 -1.39 -30.75 3.42
N ASP A 394 -2.14 -31.49 2.59
CA ASP A 394 -2.70 -32.79 2.94
C ASP A 394 -1.59 -33.83 3.21
N GLN A 395 -0.56 -33.88 2.36
CA GLN A 395 0.56 -34.82 2.57
C GLN A 395 1.25 -34.58 3.90
N ARG A 396 1.53 -33.33 4.26
CA ARG A 396 2.14 -32.99 5.56
C ARG A 396 1.18 -33.22 6.72
N LEU A 397 -0.12 -33.04 6.52
CA LEU A 397 -1.12 -33.33 7.52
C LEU A 397 -1.18 -34.85 7.83
N ASP A 398 -1.05 -35.70 6.82
CA ASP A 398 -0.95 -37.16 6.99
C ASP A 398 0.29 -37.54 7.81
N GLU A 399 1.45 -36.89 7.55
CA GLU A 399 2.66 -37.08 8.35
C GLU A 399 2.45 -36.67 9.82
N LEU A 400 1.78 -35.53 10.05
CA LEU A 400 1.43 -35.06 11.39
C LEU A 400 0.46 -36.05 12.09
N CYS A 401 -0.49 -36.59 11.34
CA CYS A 401 -1.42 -37.62 11.82
C CYS A 401 -0.69 -38.89 12.29
N LEU A 402 0.29 -39.37 11.53
CA LEU A 402 1.11 -40.53 11.91
C LEU A 402 1.95 -40.29 13.17
N LEU A 403 2.42 -39.03 13.35
CA LEU A 403 3.11 -38.66 14.60
C LEU A 403 2.16 -38.72 15.79
N ALA A 404 0.93 -38.18 15.66
CA ALA A 404 -0.09 -38.17 16.71
C ALA A 404 -0.49 -39.59 17.13
N GLU A 405 -0.61 -40.52 16.19
CA GLU A 405 -0.92 -41.93 16.45
C GLU A 405 0.19 -42.66 17.23
N ARG A 406 1.45 -42.29 17.00
CA ARG A 406 2.60 -42.88 17.73
C ARG A 406 2.64 -42.49 19.20
N GLU A 407 2.16 -41.28 19.53
CA GLU A 407 2.16 -40.79 20.91
C GLU A 407 1.07 -41.39 21.79
N LYS A 408 0.11 -42.16 21.25
CA LYS A 408 -0.91 -42.93 21.93
C LYS A 408 -1.76 -42.23 23.02
N THR A 409 -1.82 -40.89 22.98
CA THR A 409 -2.64 -40.14 23.94
C THR A 409 -3.70 -39.34 23.19
N GLU A 410 -4.97 -39.64 23.44
CA GLU A 410 -6.11 -38.88 22.83
C GLU A 410 -6.14 -37.41 23.22
N GLU A 411 -5.42 -37.00 24.25
CA GLU A 411 -5.35 -35.67 24.80
C GLU A 411 -4.00 -34.97 24.50
N SER A 412 -3.19 -35.50 23.58
CA SER A 412 -1.92 -34.86 23.23
C SER A 412 -2.14 -33.57 22.48
N GLY A 413 -1.25 -32.57 22.69
CA GLY A 413 -1.27 -31.30 21.94
C GLY A 413 -1.26 -31.51 20.42
N VAL A 414 -0.60 -32.57 19.94
CA VAL A 414 -0.55 -32.98 18.52
C VAL A 414 -1.91 -33.42 18.01
N THR A 415 -2.69 -34.18 18.78
CA THR A 415 -4.03 -34.65 18.38
C THR A 415 -5.02 -33.50 18.30
N CYS A 416 -4.93 -32.55 19.24
CA CYS A 416 -5.74 -31.30 19.21
C CYS A 416 -5.37 -30.45 17.99
N LEU A 417 -4.08 -30.26 17.74
CA LEU A 417 -3.57 -29.51 16.60
C LEU A 417 -4.00 -30.16 15.28
N LYS A 418 -3.91 -31.49 15.16
CA LYS A 418 -4.43 -32.26 14.02
C LYS A 418 -5.92 -31.96 13.76
N SER A 419 -6.75 -32.04 14.82
CA SER A 419 -8.19 -31.79 14.69
C SER A 419 -8.49 -30.38 14.21
N TYR A 420 -7.75 -29.39 14.72
CA TYR A 420 -7.85 -28.01 14.28
C TYR A 420 -7.46 -27.84 12.80
N LEU A 421 -6.33 -28.41 12.39
CA LEU A 421 -5.86 -28.34 11.00
C LEU A 421 -6.82 -29.04 10.04
N MET A 422 -7.37 -30.18 10.42
CA MET A 422 -8.38 -30.86 9.61
C MET A 422 -9.64 -30.02 9.45
N ALA A 423 -10.12 -29.39 10.52
CA ALA A 423 -11.26 -28.48 10.45
C ALA A 423 -10.97 -27.29 9.52
N ALA A 424 -9.80 -26.68 9.67
CA ALA A 424 -9.37 -25.55 8.86
C ALA A 424 -9.27 -25.87 7.36
N LEU A 425 -8.69 -27.04 7.02
CA LEU A 425 -8.53 -27.47 5.63
C LEU A 425 -9.86 -27.88 4.98
N ARG A 426 -10.83 -28.33 5.77
CA ARG A 426 -12.14 -28.77 5.27
C ARG A 426 -13.17 -27.64 5.16
N VAL A 427 -12.92 -26.49 5.77
CA VAL A 427 -13.80 -25.31 5.65
C VAL A 427 -14.20 -25.01 4.20
N PRO A 428 -13.31 -25.05 3.19
CA PRO A 428 -13.70 -24.84 1.81
C PRO A 428 -14.57 -25.95 1.20
N GLN A 429 -14.75 -27.08 1.87
CA GLN A 429 -15.35 -28.31 1.31
C GLN A 429 -16.80 -28.54 1.73
N ARG A 430 -17.54 -27.54 2.20
CA ARG A 430 -18.95 -27.66 2.60
C ARG A 430 -19.28 -28.72 3.66
N GLN A 431 -18.34 -29.03 4.52
CA GLN A 431 -18.54 -30.04 5.56
C GLN A 431 -18.80 -29.37 6.92
N THR A 432 -19.81 -28.49 6.99
CA THR A 432 -20.09 -27.69 8.18
C THR A 432 -20.28 -28.55 9.43
N GLU A 433 -21.00 -29.69 9.33
CA GLU A 433 -21.23 -30.59 10.45
C GLU A 433 -19.93 -31.21 10.97
N GLU A 434 -19.09 -31.72 10.06
CA GLU A 434 -17.79 -32.30 10.45
C GLU A 434 -16.83 -31.22 10.98
N THR A 435 -16.83 -30.02 10.37
CA THR A 435 -16.06 -28.89 10.84
C THR A 435 -16.44 -28.53 12.27
N VAL A 436 -17.73 -28.38 12.58
CA VAL A 436 -18.22 -28.09 13.93
C VAL A 436 -17.79 -29.19 14.91
N ARG A 437 -17.95 -30.45 14.57
CA ARG A 437 -17.52 -31.57 15.42
C ARG A 437 -16.04 -31.56 15.72
N LEU A 438 -15.20 -31.27 14.73
CA LEU A 438 -13.76 -31.18 14.93
C LEU A 438 -13.38 -29.96 15.80
N ILE A 439 -14.05 -28.84 15.62
CA ILE A 439 -13.83 -27.64 16.44
C ILE A 439 -14.26 -27.90 17.89
N GLU A 440 -15.43 -28.52 18.13
CA GLU A 440 -15.87 -28.89 19.48
C GLU A 440 -14.84 -29.78 20.18
N LYS A 441 -14.28 -30.79 19.47
CA LYS A 441 -13.23 -31.62 20.02
C LYS A 441 -11.95 -30.87 20.39
N TYR A 442 -11.67 -29.82 19.64
CA TYR A 442 -10.48 -28.98 19.80
C TYR A 442 -10.66 -27.83 20.81
N HIS A 443 -11.89 -27.44 21.12
CA HIS A 443 -12.24 -26.26 21.93
C HIS A 443 -11.49 -26.21 23.27
N LYS A 444 -11.44 -27.30 24.01
CA LYS A 444 -10.75 -27.40 25.30
C LYS A 444 -9.28 -26.99 25.22
N PHE A 445 -8.59 -27.44 24.18
CA PHE A 445 -7.18 -27.08 23.94
C PHE A 445 -7.02 -25.58 23.61
N MET A 446 -7.94 -25.02 22.85
CA MET A 446 -7.91 -23.60 22.51
C MET A 446 -8.10 -22.71 23.75
N GLU A 447 -9.04 -23.06 24.63
CA GLU A 447 -9.24 -22.36 25.91
C GLU A 447 -7.97 -22.40 26.77
N GLU A 448 -7.38 -23.58 26.98
CA GLU A 448 -6.18 -23.76 27.79
C GLU A 448 -4.96 -22.98 27.28
N LYS A 449 -4.85 -22.80 25.96
CA LYS A 449 -3.72 -22.13 25.32
C LYS A 449 -3.99 -20.67 24.93
N ASN A 450 -5.22 -20.18 25.18
CA ASN A 450 -5.67 -18.86 24.74
C ASN A 450 -5.43 -18.62 23.24
N ILE A 451 -5.74 -19.63 22.42
CA ILE A 451 -5.56 -19.61 20.97
C ILE A 451 -6.87 -19.23 20.30
N MET A 452 -6.81 -18.23 19.44
CA MET A 452 -7.91 -17.77 18.60
C MET A 452 -7.75 -18.30 17.19
N PRO A 453 -8.66 -19.14 16.68
CA PRO A 453 -8.52 -19.72 15.35
C PRO A 453 -8.89 -18.71 14.26
N GLY A 454 -7.99 -17.81 13.93
CA GLY A 454 -8.17 -16.82 12.86
C GLY A 454 -8.50 -17.40 11.48
N ILE A 455 -8.14 -18.69 11.26
CA ILE A 455 -8.43 -19.42 10.02
C ILE A 455 -9.90 -19.82 9.85
N LEU A 456 -10.66 -19.90 10.94
CA LEU A 456 -12.07 -20.28 10.92
C LEU A 456 -13.00 -19.07 10.78
N SER A 457 -12.58 -18.09 9.99
CA SER A 457 -13.40 -16.95 9.64
C SER A 457 -14.63 -17.37 8.83
N VAL A 458 -15.81 -17.00 9.30
CA VAL A 458 -17.07 -17.28 8.60
C VAL A 458 -17.14 -16.51 7.29
N THR A 459 -16.65 -15.27 7.28
CA THR A 459 -16.64 -14.41 6.09
C THR A 459 -15.48 -14.71 5.14
N GLY A 460 -14.37 -15.26 5.66
CA GLY A 460 -13.13 -15.39 4.89
C GLY A 460 -12.59 -14.05 4.39
N GLY A 461 -12.93 -12.94 5.08
CA GLY A 461 -12.59 -11.58 4.66
C GLY A 461 -13.44 -11.02 3.51
N GLY A 462 -14.37 -11.79 2.94
CA GLY A 462 -15.25 -11.39 1.84
C GLY A 462 -16.54 -10.69 2.29
N PRO A 463 -17.33 -10.15 1.34
CA PRO A 463 -18.57 -9.41 1.63
C PRO A 463 -19.80 -10.31 1.84
N SER A 464 -19.60 -11.50 2.38
CA SER A 464 -20.67 -12.47 2.58
C SER A 464 -20.41 -13.37 3.79
N ILE A 465 -21.45 -13.65 4.55
CA ILE A 465 -21.44 -14.66 5.60
C ILE A 465 -21.88 -16.01 5.04
N ILE A 466 -23.01 -16.06 4.33
CA ILE A 466 -23.54 -17.34 3.83
C ILE A 466 -22.74 -17.95 2.69
N ASN A 467 -21.99 -17.13 1.96
CA ASN A 467 -21.12 -17.57 0.86
C ASN A 467 -19.65 -17.13 1.09
N GLY A 468 -19.29 -16.88 2.33
CA GLY A 468 -17.97 -16.45 2.75
C GLY A 468 -16.94 -17.58 2.88
N GLY A 469 -16.19 -17.59 3.98
CA GLY A 469 -15.20 -18.62 4.30
C GLY A 469 -15.83 -20.01 4.51
N LEU A 470 -16.97 -20.06 5.22
CA LEU A 470 -17.84 -21.22 5.31
C LEU A 470 -18.95 -21.13 4.26
N ASP A 471 -19.23 -22.22 3.54
CA ASP A 471 -20.39 -22.27 2.65
C ASP A 471 -21.64 -22.72 3.44
N LEU A 472 -22.44 -21.74 3.84
CA LEU A 472 -23.63 -21.95 4.67
C LEU A 472 -24.95 -22.06 3.86
N MET A 473 -24.88 -22.03 2.53
CA MET A 473 -26.07 -22.14 1.66
C MET A 473 -26.94 -23.36 1.96
N ASP A 474 -26.31 -24.51 2.11
CA ASP A 474 -27.04 -25.77 2.39
C ASP A 474 -27.69 -25.75 3.77
N CYS A 475 -27.11 -25.08 4.74
CA CYS A 475 -27.68 -24.94 6.09
C CYS A 475 -28.99 -24.15 6.07
N PHE A 476 -29.12 -23.12 5.25
CA PHE A 476 -30.36 -22.39 5.05
C PHE A 476 -31.41 -23.25 4.35
N ARG A 477 -31.00 -24.01 3.33
CA ARG A 477 -31.90 -24.93 2.58
C ARG A 477 -32.45 -26.04 3.48
N THR A 478 -31.58 -26.63 4.33
CA THR A 478 -31.96 -27.69 5.25
C THR A 478 -32.54 -27.20 6.57
N LYS A 479 -32.61 -25.88 6.78
CA LYS A 479 -33.07 -25.25 8.03
C LYS A 479 -32.25 -25.64 9.26
N THR A 480 -30.96 -25.89 9.07
CA THR A 480 -30.01 -26.24 10.14
C THR A 480 -29.08 -25.11 10.50
N PHE A 481 -29.25 -23.93 9.90
CA PHE A 481 -28.36 -22.77 10.09
C PHE A 481 -28.24 -22.37 11.57
N ASP A 482 -29.38 -22.17 12.26
CA ASP A 482 -29.39 -21.77 13.67
C ASP A 482 -28.66 -22.74 14.57
N TYR A 483 -28.77 -24.04 14.27
CA TYR A 483 -28.09 -25.08 15.04
C TYR A 483 -26.56 -24.97 14.88
N TYR A 484 -26.06 -24.87 13.65
CA TYR A 484 -24.63 -24.86 13.40
C TYR A 484 -23.99 -23.52 13.77
N ILE A 485 -24.68 -22.40 13.50
CA ILE A 485 -24.11 -21.08 13.83
C ILE A 485 -24.02 -20.87 15.35
N LYS A 486 -25.02 -21.29 16.11
CA LYS A 486 -24.98 -21.24 17.58
C LYS A 486 -23.85 -22.08 18.15
N LYS A 487 -23.61 -23.24 17.59
CA LYS A 487 -22.46 -24.07 17.98
C LYS A 487 -21.13 -23.42 17.66
N LEU A 488 -20.99 -22.88 16.45
CA LEU A 488 -19.78 -22.13 16.06
C LEU A 488 -19.51 -20.95 16.99
N ILE A 489 -20.54 -20.16 17.30
CA ILE A 489 -20.44 -19.01 18.22
C ILE A 489 -20.01 -19.47 19.62
N THR A 490 -20.53 -20.60 20.11
CA THR A 490 -20.19 -21.12 21.44
C THR A 490 -18.73 -21.57 21.51
N VAL A 491 -18.21 -22.16 20.42
CA VAL A 491 -16.85 -22.71 20.36
C VAL A 491 -15.81 -21.67 19.93
N MET A 492 -16.25 -20.59 19.27
CA MET A 492 -15.38 -19.51 18.76
C MET A 492 -15.88 -18.13 19.25
N PRO A 493 -15.93 -17.87 20.56
CA PRO A 493 -16.61 -16.71 21.11
C PRO A 493 -16.01 -15.35 20.70
N HIS A 494 -14.82 -15.35 20.11
CA HIS A 494 -14.12 -14.13 19.73
C HIS A 494 -13.93 -13.99 18.19
N CYS A 495 -14.46 -14.92 17.40
CA CYS A 495 -14.35 -14.89 15.95
C CYS A 495 -15.68 -14.51 15.30
N GLU A 496 -15.83 -13.25 14.90
CA GLU A 496 -16.97 -12.75 14.10
C GLU A 496 -18.36 -13.07 14.69
N ALA A 497 -18.41 -13.50 15.96
CA ALA A 497 -19.57 -14.21 16.52
C ALA A 497 -20.78 -13.28 16.71
N GLU A 498 -20.57 -12.04 17.13
CA GLU A 498 -21.67 -11.13 17.46
C GLU A 498 -22.22 -10.47 16.22
N GLY A 499 -23.50 -10.67 15.95
CA GLY A 499 -24.18 -10.16 14.78
C GLY A 499 -24.09 -11.04 13.53
N VAL A 500 -23.28 -12.12 13.52
CA VAL A 500 -23.15 -13.03 12.37
C VAL A 500 -24.50 -13.64 11.94
N GLU A 501 -25.29 -14.11 12.92
CA GLU A 501 -26.61 -14.67 12.68
C GLU A 501 -27.54 -13.63 12.02
N ASP A 502 -27.55 -12.42 12.56
CA ASP A 502 -28.42 -11.36 12.08
C ASP A 502 -28.05 -10.92 10.64
N VAL A 503 -26.76 -10.76 10.39
CA VAL A 503 -26.27 -10.39 9.05
C VAL A 503 -26.51 -11.50 8.04
N ALA A 504 -26.33 -12.76 8.42
CA ALA A 504 -26.63 -13.89 7.54
C ALA A 504 -28.11 -13.99 7.15
N TYR A 505 -29.01 -13.75 8.09
CA TYR A 505 -30.45 -13.67 7.76
C TYR A 505 -30.78 -12.49 6.84
N ALA A 506 -30.21 -11.33 7.09
CA ALA A 506 -30.40 -10.17 6.21
C ALA A 506 -29.87 -10.46 4.79
N GLU A 507 -28.69 -11.07 4.67
CA GLU A 507 -28.13 -11.51 3.39
C GLU A 507 -29.04 -12.54 2.70
N TYR A 508 -29.54 -13.53 3.44
CA TYR A 508 -30.46 -14.52 2.91
C TYR A 508 -31.77 -13.89 2.36
N PHE A 509 -32.38 -12.95 3.09
CA PHE A 509 -33.56 -12.22 2.61
C PHE A 509 -33.24 -11.40 1.36
N LEU A 510 -32.06 -10.76 1.32
CA LEU A 510 -31.64 -10.00 0.15
C LEU A 510 -31.51 -10.92 -1.07
N GLU A 511 -30.86 -12.06 -0.94
CA GLU A 511 -30.70 -13.02 -2.04
C GLU A 511 -32.04 -13.56 -2.56
N LYS A 512 -33.05 -13.65 -1.70
CA LYS A 512 -34.45 -13.98 -2.08
C LYS A 512 -35.21 -12.82 -2.71
N ASN A 513 -34.59 -11.68 -2.90
CA ASN A 513 -35.22 -10.44 -3.36
C ASN A 513 -36.23 -9.83 -2.37
N GLU A 514 -36.14 -10.17 -1.09
CA GLU A 514 -36.96 -9.61 0.00
C GLU A 514 -36.25 -8.38 0.61
N ARG A 515 -35.89 -7.41 -0.23
CA ARG A 515 -35.02 -6.27 0.12
C ARG A 515 -35.44 -5.49 1.36
N MET A 516 -36.75 -5.10 1.42
CA MET A 516 -37.22 -4.30 2.56
C MET A 516 -37.06 -5.06 3.86
N LYS A 517 -37.38 -6.36 3.86
CA LYS A 517 -37.24 -7.23 5.00
C LYS A 517 -35.77 -7.35 5.41
N ALA A 518 -34.83 -7.47 4.47
CA ALA A 518 -33.40 -7.52 4.74
C ALA A 518 -32.92 -6.24 5.42
N ILE A 519 -33.29 -5.08 4.88
CA ILE A 519 -32.88 -3.77 5.40
C ILE A 519 -33.49 -3.51 6.79
N GLU A 520 -34.80 -3.71 6.96
CA GLU A 520 -35.49 -3.52 8.24
C GLU A 520 -34.91 -4.42 9.33
N TYR A 521 -34.68 -5.70 9.00
CA TYR A 521 -34.08 -6.66 9.90
C TYR A 521 -32.69 -6.22 10.36
N LEU A 522 -31.82 -5.82 9.42
CA LEU A 522 -30.48 -5.38 9.70
C LEU A 522 -30.44 -4.05 10.46
N MET A 523 -31.27 -3.08 10.07
CA MET A 523 -31.34 -1.77 10.75
C MET A 523 -31.72 -1.88 12.22
N SER A 524 -32.61 -2.83 12.56
CA SER A 524 -33.01 -3.06 13.96
C SER A 524 -31.85 -3.59 14.86
N ARG A 525 -30.79 -4.12 14.26
CA ARG A 525 -29.62 -4.72 14.93
C ARG A 525 -28.31 -3.94 14.71
N LEU A 526 -28.32 -2.94 13.85
CA LEU A 526 -27.12 -2.29 13.35
C LEU A 526 -26.30 -1.62 14.45
N SER A 527 -26.96 -1.09 15.50
CA SER A 527 -26.27 -0.49 16.66
C SER A 527 -25.42 -1.53 17.38
N ASP A 528 -26.02 -2.67 17.69
CA ASP A 528 -25.36 -3.75 18.43
C ASP A 528 -24.20 -4.35 17.62
N ILE A 529 -24.44 -4.56 16.29
CA ILE A 529 -23.41 -5.05 15.37
C ILE A 529 -22.23 -4.08 15.29
N ARG A 530 -22.47 -2.78 15.25
CA ARG A 530 -21.40 -1.76 15.18
C ARG A 530 -20.64 -1.61 16.48
N GLU A 531 -21.28 -1.85 17.61
CA GLU A 531 -20.66 -1.70 18.93
C GLU A 531 -19.85 -2.94 19.34
N ARG A 532 -20.35 -4.13 19.03
CA ARG A 532 -19.83 -5.40 19.55
C ARG A 532 -19.34 -6.37 18.48
N GLY A 533 -19.70 -6.14 17.21
CA GLY A 533 -19.33 -7.01 16.10
C GLY A 533 -17.87 -6.88 15.70
N ASP A 534 -17.31 -7.97 15.20
CA ASP A 534 -16.02 -7.95 14.52
C ASP A 534 -16.09 -7.14 13.23
N PHE A 535 -14.96 -6.57 12.81
CA PHE A 535 -14.89 -5.75 11.60
C PHE A 535 -15.38 -6.46 10.34
N ARG A 536 -15.17 -7.76 10.22
CA ARG A 536 -15.60 -8.56 9.09
C ARG A 536 -17.13 -8.67 9.06
N THR A 537 -17.76 -8.87 10.22
CA THR A 537 -19.23 -8.87 10.36
C THR A 537 -19.82 -7.49 10.03
N ILE A 538 -19.18 -6.40 10.51
CA ILE A 538 -19.58 -5.01 10.20
C ILE A 538 -19.43 -4.74 8.70
N TYR A 539 -18.39 -5.25 8.07
CA TYR A 539 -18.18 -5.12 6.62
C TYR A 539 -19.29 -5.82 5.83
N VAL A 540 -19.62 -7.08 6.16
CA VAL A 540 -20.69 -7.80 5.46
C VAL A 540 -22.04 -7.10 5.67
N ALA A 541 -22.36 -6.65 6.89
CA ALA A 541 -23.57 -5.86 7.15
C ALA A 541 -23.63 -4.62 6.26
N SER A 542 -22.51 -3.90 6.11
CA SER A 542 -22.39 -2.73 5.24
C SER A 542 -22.54 -3.08 3.76
N ALA A 543 -21.96 -4.20 3.32
CA ALA A 543 -22.10 -4.70 1.95
C ALA A 543 -23.54 -5.11 1.61
N VAL A 544 -24.24 -5.78 2.54
CA VAL A 544 -25.67 -6.13 2.38
C VAL A 544 -26.52 -4.87 2.28
N MET A 545 -26.29 -3.86 3.12
CA MET A 545 -26.98 -2.57 3.03
C MET A 545 -26.68 -1.86 1.70
N ALA A 546 -25.41 -1.80 1.30
CA ALA A 546 -25.00 -1.19 0.03
C ALA A 546 -25.68 -1.86 -1.17
N ARG A 547 -25.67 -3.20 -1.24
CA ARG A 547 -26.39 -3.95 -2.28
C ARG A 547 -27.90 -3.68 -2.25
N GLY A 548 -28.49 -3.53 -1.08
CA GLY A 548 -29.91 -3.16 -0.93
C GLY A 548 -30.24 -1.79 -1.52
N MET A 549 -29.30 -0.85 -1.53
CA MET A 549 -29.49 0.49 -2.12
C MET A 549 -29.44 0.48 -3.66
N LEU A 550 -28.86 -0.54 -4.28
CA LEU A 550 -28.75 -0.64 -5.74
C LEU A 550 -30.12 -0.62 -6.44
N GLU A 551 -31.13 -1.27 -5.89
CA GLU A 551 -32.48 -1.32 -6.49
C GLU A 551 -33.18 0.05 -6.56
N GLU A 552 -32.69 1.03 -5.81
CA GLU A 552 -33.15 2.41 -5.85
C GLU A 552 -32.25 3.33 -6.69
N GLY A 553 -31.22 2.80 -7.33
CA GLY A 553 -30.24 3.59 -8.08
C GLY A 553 -29.33 4.46 -7.20
N LYS A 554 -29.30 4.22 -5.88
CA LYS A 554 -28.56 5.04 -4.90
C LYS A 554 -27.10 4.60 -4.73
N ILE A 555 -26.34 4.58 -5.80
CA ILE A 555 -24.93 4.13 -5.78
C ILE A 555 -24.06 5.02 -4.86
N SER A 556 -24.29 6.34 -4.86
CA SER A 556 -23.56 7.25 -3.97
C SER A 556 -23.76 6.89 -2.50
N SER A 557 -25.00 6.65 -2.07
CA SER A 557 -25.30 6.23 -0.69
C SER A 557 -24.69 4.87 -0.36
N ALA A 558 -24.66 3.94 -1.32
CA ALA A 558 -24.01 2.64 -1.14
C ALA A 558 -22.48 2.79 -0.94
N LYS A 559 -21.82 3.70 -1.67
CA LYS A 559 -20.41 4.02 -1.48
C LYS A 559 -20.13 4.66 -0.12
N ASP A 560 -20.96 5.62 0.30
CA ASP A 560 -20.82 6.31 1.59
C ASP A 560 -20.90 5.33 2.78
N ILE A 561 -21.74 4.27 2.67
CA ILE A 561 -21.82 3.21 3.68
C ILE A 561 -20.47 2.48 3.81
N LEU A 562 -19.80 2.15 2.71
CA LEU A 562 -18.52 1.46 2.70
C LEU A 562 -17.37 2.39 3.14
N ASP A 563 -17.40 3.66 2.74
CA ASP A 563 -16.39 4.64 3.17
C ASP A 563 -16.46 4.91 4.68
N GLY A 564 -17.67 4.85 5.26
CA GLY A 564 -17.88 5.04 6.70
C GLY A 564 -17.19 3.99 7.60
N ILE A 565 -16.89 2.79 7.07
CA ILE A 565 -16.21 1.73 7.84
C ILE A 565 -14.70 1.67 7.58
N ARG A 566 -14.21 2.23 6.47
CA ARG A 566 -12.81 2.14 6.04
C ARG A 566 -11.83 2.67 7.10
N GLY A 567 -12.10 3.82 7.69
CA GLY A 567 -11.23 4.42 8.70
C GLY A 567 -11.12 3.61 10.00
N ARG A 568 -12.10 2.75 10.29
CA ARG A 568 -12.06 1.83 11.44
C ARG A 568 -11.18 0.61 11.15
N ILE A 569 -11.24 0.09 9.93
CA ILE A 569 -10.54 -1.13 9.50
C ILE A 569 -9.05 -0.86 9.31
N ALA A 570 -8.67 0.27 8.72
CA ALA A 570 -7.27 0.67 8.56
C ALA A 570 -6.49 0.69 9.90
N ARG A 571 -7.20 0.93 11.01
CA ARG A 571 -6.60 0.93 12.36
C ARG A 571 -6.56 -0.46 13.01
N SER A 572 -7.27 -1.45 12.46
CA SER A 572 -7.40 -2.78 13.04
C SER A 572 -6.34 -3.77 12.60
N GLY A 573 -5.54 -3.44 11.59
CA GLY A 573 -4.54 -4.33 11.00
C GLY A 573 -5.08 -5.40 10.05
N TYR A 574 -6.38 -5.40 9.74
CA TYR A 574 -7.02 -6.35 8.80
C TYR A 574 -6.87 -5.88 7.34
N LEU A 575 -5.65 -5.91 6.83
CA LEU A 575 -5.33 -5.40 5.48
C LEU A 575 -6.14 -6.05 4.36
N GLU A 576 -6.46 -7.33 4.48
CA GLU A 576 -7.21 -8.07 3.46
C GLU A 576 -8.67 -7.71 3.42
N THR A 577 -9.27 -7.49 4.56
CA THR A 577 -10.64 -6.97 4.64
C THR A 577 -10.70 -5.57 4.02
N GLU A 578 -9.68 -4.73 4.22
CA GLU A 578 -9.60 -3.42 3.57
C GLU A 578 -9.56 -3.53 2.04
N GLU A 579 -8.74 -4.43 1.50
CA GLU A 579 -8.66 -4.66 0.06
C GLU A 579 -9.97 -5.23 -0.53
N ASN A 580 -10.66 -6.09 0.20
CA ASN A 580 -11.96 -6.60 -0.19
C ASN A 580 -13.05 -5.51 -0.15
N ILE A 581 -12.97 -4.56 0.78
CA ILE A 581 -13.86 -3.37 0.79
C ILE A 581 -13.60 -2.49 -0.43
N LYS A 582 -12.34 -2.27 -0.79
CA LYS A 582 -11.98 -1.55 -2.03
C LYS A 582 -12.58 -2.27 -3.24
N ALA A 583 -12.44 -3.60 -3.33
CA ALA A 583 -13.03 -4.41 -4.40
C ALA A 583 -14.56 -4.30 -4.45
N THR A 584 -15.25 -4.30 -3.30
CA THR A 584 -16.72 -4.09 -3.25
C THR A 584 -17.09 -2.69 -3.76
N LYS A 585 -16.31 -1.68 -3.43
CA LYS A 585 -16.51 -0.32 -3.95
C LYS A 585 -16.31 -0.25 -5.46
N ILE A 586 -15.31 -0.97 -5.98
CA ILE A 586 -15.09 -1.11 -7.44
C ILE A 586 -16.30 -1.78 -8.10
N GLU A 587 -16.87 -2.85 -7.51
CA GLU A 587 -18.07 -3.48 -8.04
C GLU A 587 -19.24 -2.48 -8.14
N LEU A 588 -19.44 -1.62 -7.14
CA LEU A 588 -20.45 -0.56 -7.19
C LEU A 588 -20.17 0.51 -8.26
N LEU A 589 -18.89 0.88 -8.43
CA LEU A 589 -18.49 1.88 -9.43
C LEU A 589 -18.70 1.39 -10.87
N LEU A 590 -18.62 0.09 -11.12
CA LEU A 590 -18.92 -0.48 -12.44
C LEU A 590 -20.34 -0.17 -12.91
N TYR A 591 -21.31 -0.01 -12.01
CA TYR A 591 -22.65 0.41 -12.38
C TYR A 591 -22.74 1.87 -12.86
N GLU A 592 -21.77 2.72 -12.47
CA GLU A 592 -21.65 4.10 -12.97
C GLU A 592 -20.79 4.16 -14.26
N GLY A 593 -20.08 3.09 -14.57
CA GLY A 593 -19.18 2.95 -15.72
C GLY A 593 -17.71 2.82 -15.31
N THR A 594 -16.85 2.64 -16.31
CA THR A 594 -15.40 2.59 -16.10
C THR A 594 -14.83 3.99 -16.01
N ASP A 595 -14.17 4.33 -14.90
CA ASP A 595 -13.49 5.59 -14.69
C ASP A 595 -11.99 5.41 -14.37
N GLU A 596 -11.29 6.52 -14.15
CA GLU A 596 -9.87 6.53 -13.81
C GLU A 596 -9.58 5.73 -12.53
N TYR A 597 -10.46 5.83 -11.54
CA TYR A 597 -10.29 5.13 -10.25
C TYR A 597 -10.41 3.60 -10.40
N VAL A 598 -11.32 3.11 -11.24
CA VAL A 598 -11.44 1.65 -11.54
C VAL A 598 -10.21 1.17 -12.29
N ALA A 599 -9.67 1.97 -13.21
CA ALA A 599 -8.45 1.64 -13.95
C ALA A 599 -7.22 1.61 -13.03
N GLU A 600 -7.07 2.60 -12.14
CA GLU A 600 -6.00 2.63 -11.15
C GLU A 600 -6.05 1.41 -10.22
N TRP A 601 -7.22 1.06 -9.73
CA TRP A 601 -7.38 -0.14 -8.91
C TRP A 601 -7.03 -1.42 -9.67
N MET A 602 -7.39 -1.52 -10.94
CA MET A 602 -7.06 -2.67 -11.80
C MET A 602 -5.54 -2.84 -11.94
N GLU A 603 -4.81 -1.73 -12.14
CA GLU A 603 -3.35 -1.75 -12.24
C GLU A 603 -2.71 -2.12 -10.90
N ASP A 604 -3.17 -1.52 -9.80
CA ASP A 604 -2.72 -1.83 -8.45
C ASP A 604 -2.95 -3.31 -8.08
N ALA A 605 -4.13 -3.86 -8.38
CA ALA A 605 -4.42 -5.28 -8.16
C ALA A 605 -3.46 -6.18 -8.95
N TYR A 606 -3.16 -5.83 -10.20
CA TYR A 606 -2.19 -6.57 -11.01
C TYR A 606 -0.77 -6.46 -10.44
N GLU A 607 -0.33 -5.29 -10.00
CA GLU A 607 0.99 -5.10 -9.37
C GLU A 607 1.12 -5.90 -8.07
N ARG A 608 0.07 -5.96 -7.26
CA ARG A 608 -0.01 -6.81 -6.06
C ARG A 608 0.00 -8.32 -6.37
N GLY A 609 -0.16 -8.71 -7.61
CA GLY A 609 -0.10 -10.10 -8.06
C GLY A 609 -1.46 -10.79 -8.16
N ILE A 610 -2.56 -10.08 -7.96
CA ILE A 610 -3.91 -10.64 -8.07
C ILE A 610 -4.16 -11.14 -9.51
N GLY A 611 -4.57 -12.40 -9.65
CA GLY A 611 -4.93 -12.98 -10.94
C GLY A 611 -3.78 -13.16 -11.93
N ARG A 612 -2.53 -13.21 -11.49
CA ARG A 612 -1.38 -13.47 -12.39
C ARG A 612 -1.46 -14.86 -13.00
N PRO A 613 -1.32 -15.00 -14.34
CA PRO A 613 -1.53 -16.27 -15.04
C PRO A 613 -0.51 -17.37 -14.70
N LEU A 614 0.67 -16.99 -14.20
CA LEU A 614 1.78 -17.91 -13.96
C LEU A 614 1.84 -18.47 -12.54
N SER A 615 1.06 -17.94 -11.60
CA SER A 615 0.96 -18.50 -10.26
C SER A 615 -0.28 -19.41 -10.17
N ALA A 616 -0.07 -20.73 -10.05
CA ALA A 616 -1.15 -21.63 -9.69
C ALA A 616 -1.67 -21.33 -8.27
N ASP A 617 -0.90 -20.59 -7.51
CA ASP A 617 -1.13 -20.27 -6.10
C ASP A 617 -1.79 -18.90 -5.97
N PHE A 618 -2.90 -18.85 -5.27
CA PHE A 618 -3.57 -17.62 -4.83
C PHE A 618 -4.06 -17.80 -3.40
N PHE A 619 -4.27 -16.71 -2.69
CA PHE A 619 -4.82 -16.77 -1.34
C PHE A 619 -6.34 -16.90 -1.38
N ILE A 620 -6.89 -17.69 -0.45
CA ILE A 620 -8.35 -17.84 -0.34
C ILE A 620 -9.06 -16.50 -0.12
N SER A 621 -8.45 -15.56 0.58
CA SER A 621 -8.96 -14.21 0.80
C SER A 621 -8.94 -13.33 -0.46
N GLU A 622 -8.20 -13.71 -1.50
CA GLU A 622 -8.11 -12.99 -2.78
C GLU A 622 -9.20 -13.43 -3.77
N VAL A 623 -9.91 -14.53 -3.50
CA VAL A 623 -10.94 -15.06 -4.40
C VAL A 623 -11.95 -13.99 -4.81
N TYR A 624 -12.40 -13.16 -3.86
CA TYR A 624 -13.33 -12.08 -4.15
C TYR A 624 -12.69 -10.98 -5.01
N GLN A 625 -11.47 -10.55 -4.69
CA GLN A 625 -10.74 -9.57 -5.50
C GLN A 625 -10.49 -10.08 -6.92
N MET A 626 -10.12 -11.37 -7.07
CA MET A 626 -9.96 -11.99 -8.38
C MET A 626 -11.27 -11.98 -9.19
N TYR A 627 -12.40 -12.27 -8.54
CA TYR A 627 -13.70 -12.21 -9.20
C TYR A 627 -14.02 -10.78 -9.69
N ILE A 628 -13.80 -9.78 -8.84
CA ILE A 628 -14.03 -8.37 -9.23
C ILE A 628 -13.06 -7.93 -10.32
N LEU A 629 -11.79 -8.36 -10.26
CA LEU A 629 -10.80 -8.08 -11.30
C LEU A 629 -11.20 -8.69 -12.65
N ALA A 630 -11.72 -9.92 -12.65
CA ALA A 630 -12.26 -10.54 -13.87
C ALA A 630 -13.44 -9.73 -14.43
N LYS A 631 -14.34 -9.24 -13.57
CA LYS A 631 -15.48 -8.38 -13.95
C LYS A 631 -15.00 -7.04 -14.53
N VAL A 632 -13.98 -6.44 -13.93
CA VAL A 632 -13.32 -5.21 -14.43
C VAL A 632 -12.67 -5.47 -15.79
N TYR A 633 -11.94 -6.57 -15.97
CA TYR A 633 -11.35 -6.91 -17.27
C TYR A 633 -12.40 -7.08 -18.37
N VAL A 634 -13.55 -7.71 -18.07
CA VAL A 634 -14.68 -7.76 -19.01
C VAL A 634 -15.18 -6.36 -19.36
N ALA A 635 -15.33 -5.47 -18.37
CA ALA A 635 -15.76 -4.09 -18.58
C ALA A 635 -14.78 -3.28 -19.44
N PHE A 636 -13.47 -3.54 -19.29
CA PHE A 636 -12.40 -2.92 -20.11
C PHE A 636 -12.09 -3.68 -21.39
N LYS A 637 -12.86 -4.72 -21.75
CA LYS A 637 -12.66 -5.57 -22.93
C LYS A 637 -11.31 -6.32 -22.97
N ARG A 638 -10.71 -6.52 -21.82
CA ARG A 638 -9.53 -7.38 -21.63
C ARG A 638 -9.98 -8.83 -21.48
N ASN A 639 -10.61 -9.36 -22.54
CA ASN A 639 -11.32 -10.64 -22.52
C ASN A 639 -10.41 -11.84 -22.25
N VAL A 640 -9.16 -11.80 -22.71
CA VAL A 640 -8.19 -12.88 -22.50
C VAL A 640 -7.82 -12.97 -21.01
N GLU A 641 -7.49 -11.86 -20.41
CA GLU A 641 -7.14 -11.80 -18.98
C GLU A 641 -8.33 -12.18 -18.10
N ALA A 642 -9.53 -11.73 -18.46
CA ALA A 642 -10.76 -12.13 -17.82
C ALA A 642 -10.95 -13.66 -17.85
N ALA A 643 -10.82 -14.27 -19.06
CA ALA A 643 -10.96 -15.71 -19.23
C ALA A 643 -9.97 -16.53 -18.40
N VAL A 644 -8.73 -16.07 -18.27
CA VAL A 644 -7.71 -16.74 -17.43
C VAL A 644 -8.14 -16.78 -15.96
N ILE A 645 -8.54 -15.63 -15.41
CA ILE A 645 -8.99 -15.56 -13.99
C ILE A 645 -10.27 -16.38 -13.79
N ILE A 646 -11.23 -16.27 -14.69
CA ILE A 646 -12.47 -17.06 -14.63
C ILE A 646 -12.16 -18.57 -14.61
N HIS A 647 -11.22 -19.02 -15.43
CA HIS A 647 -10.82 -20.43 -15.46
C HIS A 647 -10.20 -20.87 -14.12
N GLN A 648 -9.31 -20.08 -13.54
CA GLN A 648 -8.70 -20.35 -12.23
C GLN A 648 -9.76 -20.43 -11.12
N LEU A 649 -10.64 -19.42 -11.06
CA LEU A 649 -11.72 -19.40 -10.07
C LEU A 649 -12.74 -20.52 -10.26
N ARG A 650 -13.00 -20.95 -11.49
CA ARG A 650 -13.90 -22.08 -11.77
C ARG A 650 -13.30 -23.38 -11.25
N ALA A 651 -12.01 -23.61 -11.47
CA ALA A 651 -11.34 -24.79 -10.92
C ALA A 651 -11.47 -24.83 -9.40
N TYR A 652 -11.24 -23.70 -8.72
CA TYR A 652 -11.47 -23.55 -7.28
C TYR A 652 -12.93 -23.81 -6.90
N ALA A 653 -13.89 -23.13 -7.54
CA ALA A 653 -15.30 -23.21 -7.18
C ALA A 653 -15.89 -24.62 -7.36
N VAL A 654 -15.44 -25.37 -8.38
CA VAL A 654 -15.84 -26.77 -8.62
C VAL A 654 -15.21 -27.69 -7.60
N ARG A 655 -13.88 -27.59 -7.38
CA ARG A 655 -13.14 -28.44 -6.45
C ARG A 655 -13.69 -28.35 -5.02
N TYR A 656 -13.99 -27.12 -4.55
CA TYR A 656 -14.49 -26.87 -3.19
C TYR A 656 -16.01 -26.69 -3.11
N GLN A 657 -16.72 -27.07 -4.19
CA GLN A 657 -18.19 -27.03 -4.25
C GLN A 657 -18.79 -25.66 -3.87
N ARG A 658 -18.13 -24.56 -4.26
CA ARG A 658 -18.54 -23.18 -3.99
C ARG A 658 -19.65 -22.75 -4.96
N THR A 659 -20.89 -23.18 -4.73
CA THR A 659 -22.01 -23.02 -5.68
C THR A 659 -22.30 -21.56 -6.00
N TYR A 660 -22.24 -20.66 -5.02
CA TYR A 660 -22.45 -19.22 -5.26
C TYR A 660 -21.43 -18.65 -6.24
N TYR A 661 -20.15 -19.01 -6.09
CA TYR A 661 -19.12 -18.63 -7.07
C TYR A 661 -19.32 -19.32 -8.42
N GLN A 662 -19.79 -20.56 -8.45
CA GLN A 662 -20.14 -21.22 -9.73
C GLN A 662 -21.26 -20.46 -10.46
N ILE A 663 -22.28 -19.98 -9.74
CA ILE A 663 -23.34 -19.13 -10.31
C ILE A 663 -22.73 -17.84 -10.87
N LYS A 664 -21.98 -17.09 -10.04
CA LYS A 664 -21.38 -15.81 -10.43
C LYS A 664 -20.44 -15.96 -11.65
N LEU A 665 -19.63 -17.02 -11.68
CA LEU A 665 -18.72 -17.30 -12.79
C LEU A 665 -19.46 -17.70 -14.06
N SER A 666 -20.55 -18.48 -13.98
CA SER A 666 -21.39 -18.81 -15.13
C SER A 666 -22.05 -17.57 -15.71
N LEU A 667 -22.49 -16.62 -14.86
CA LEU A 667 -23.01 -15.33 -15.33
C LEU A 667 -21.95 -14.50 -16.03
N LEU A 668 -20.76 -14.42 -15.46
CA LEU A 668 -19.65 -13.65 -16.03
C LEU A 668 -19.14 -14.29 -17.33
N GLU A 669 -19.11 -15.63 -17.43
CA GLU A 669 -18.82 -16.34 -18.70
C GLU A 669 -19.91 -16.05 -19.75
N ALA A 670 -21.19 -16.04 -19.37
CA ALA A 670 -22.24 -15.68 -20.31
C ALA A 670 -22.06 -14.29 -20.89
N ILE A 671 -21.73 -13.31 -20.01
CA ILE A 671 -21.45 -11.93 -20.42
C ILE A 671 -20.20 -11.86 -21.32
N LEU A 672 -19.16 -12.60 -20.98
CA LEU A 672 -17.90 -12.64 -21.74
C LEU A 672 -18.15 -13.20 -23.15
N LEU A 673 -18.88 -14.30 -23.27
CA LEU A 673 -19.25 -14.91 -24.56
C LEU A 673 -20.04 -13.93 -25.44
N GLU A 674 -21.07 -13.28 -24.90
CA GLU A 674 -21.82 -12.26 -25.64
C GLU A 674 -20.94 -11.08 -26.08
N SER A 675 -19.98 -10.67 -25.24
CA SER A 675 -19.04 -9.58 -25.58
C SER A 675 -18.10 -9.94 -26.73
N THR A 676 -17.84 -11.24 -26.96
CA THR A 676 -17.04 -11.77 -28.08
C THR A 676 -17.88 -12.17 -29.28
N GLY A 677 -19.21 -12.05 -29.19
CA GLY A 677 -20.13 -12.42 -30.25
C GLY A 677 -20.51 -13.91 -30.27
N GLU A 678 -20.24 -14.61 -29.19
CA GLU A 678 -20.63 -16.01 -28.98
C GLU A 678 -21.91 -16.13 -28.16
N ASP A 679 -22.62 -17.25 -28.23
CA ASP A 679 -23.88 -17.47 -27.48
C ASP A 679 -23.62 -17.78 -26.00
N GLY A 680 -23.98 -16.85 -25.11
CA GLY A 680 -23.92 -16.98 -23.66
C GLY A 680 -25.12 -17.70 -23.00
N THR A 681 -26.16 -18.05 -23.74
CA THR A 681 -27.40 -18.60 -23.19
C THR A 681 -27.21 -19.93 -22.45
N GLY A 682 -26.24 -20.74 -22.89
CA GLY A 682 -25.90 -22.00 -22.22
C GLY A 682 -25.42 -21.77 -20.78
N LYS A 683 -24.52 -20.81 -20.60
CA LYS A 683 -23.98 -20.44 -19.30
C LYS A 683 -25.00 -19.77 -18.39
N LEU A 684 -25.87 -18.93 -18.95
CA LEU A 684 -26.98 -18.35 -18.21
C LEU A 684 -27.93 -19.44 -17.67
N LYS A 685 -28.28 -20.44 -18.50
CA LYS A 685 -29.11 -21.57 -18.08
C LYS A 685 -28.49 -22.37 -16.95
N GLU A 686 -27.17 -22.62 -17.00
CA GLU A 686 -26.41 -23.27 -15.93
C GLU A 686 -26.54 -22.48 -14.62
N ALA A 687 -26.30 -21.17 -14.65
CA ALA A 687 -26.42 -20.30 -13.48
C ALA A 687 -27.84 -20.29 -12.89
N VAL A 688 -28.86 -20.17 -13.75
CA VAL A 688 -30.26 -20.12 -13.33
C VAL A 688 -30.72 -21.43 -12.67
N LEU A 689 -30.27 -22.60 -13.17
CA LEU A 689 -30.55 -23.90 -12.55
C LEU A 689 -30.00 -24.01 -11.14
N MET A 690 -28.72 -23.66 -10.99
CA MET A 690 -28.08 -23.69 -9.68
C MET A 690 -28.75 -22.71 -8.70
N ALA A 691 -29.01 -21.50 -9.12
CA ALA A 691 -29.65 -20.49 -8.29
C ALA A 691 -31.09 -20.86 -7.89
N ALA A 692 -31.83 -21.50 -8.78
CA ALA A 692 -33.22 -21.94 -8.54
C ALA A 692 -33.31 -23.01 -7.43
N GLU A 693 -32.30 -23.85 -7.23
CA GLU A 693 -32.23 -24.83 -6.12
C GLU A 693 -32.29 -24.15 -4.75
N TYR A 694 -31.65 -23.00 -4.62
CA TYR A 694 -31.58 -22.21 -3.39
C TYR A 694 -32.63 -21.07 -3.38
N GLY A 695 -33.33 -20.84 -4.49
CA GLY A 695 -34.26 -19.74 -4.71
C GLY A 695 -33.57 -18.38 -4.68
N TYR A 696 -32.31 -18.29 -5.08
CA TYR A 696 -31.54 -17.07 -5.14
C TYR A 696 -31.89 -16.26 -6.40
N ILE A 697 -32.24 -15.01 -6.21
CA ILE A 697 -32.70 -14.09 -7.28
C ILE A 697 -31.64 -13.00 -7.49
N ARG A 698 -31.16 -12.38 -6.41
CA ARG A 698 -30.32 -11.18 -6.50
C ARG A 698 -28.96 -11.44 -7.12
N VAL A 699 -28.36 -12.60 -6.89
CA VAL A 699 -27.08 -12.97 -7.51
C VAL A 699 -27.13 -12.91 -9.05
N ILE A 700 -28.30 -13.13 -9.65
CA ILE A 700 -28.51 -13.03 -11.10
C ILE A 700 -29.01 -11.64 -11.48
N ALA A 701 -29.99 -11.11 -10.73
CA ALA A 701 -30.61 -9.83 -11.05
C ALA A 701 -29.66 -8.64 -10.95
N ASP A 702 -28.70 -8.68 -10.00
CA ASP A 702 -27.71 -7.63 -9.79
C ASP A 702 -26.79 -7.39 -11.01
N GLU A 703 -26.72 -8.31 -11.98
CA GLU A 703 -26.00 -8.10 -13.24
C GLU A 703 -26.74 -7.17 -14.23
N GLY A 704 -27.98 -6.77 -13.93
CA GLY A 704 -28.72 -5.76 -14.69
C GLY A 704 -28.93 -6.11 -16.16
N GLU A 705 -28.83 -5.12 -17.06
CA GLU A 705 -29.05 -5.30 -18.50
C GLU A 705 -28.05 -6.27 -19.14
N ALA A 706 -26.86 -6.43 -18.60
CA ALA A 706 -25.86 -7.35 -19.16
C ALA A 706 -26.41 -8.80 -19.23
N ILE A 707 -27.12 -9.24 -18.19
CA ILE A 707 -27.79 -10.55 -18.17
C ILE A 707 -29.22 -10.48 -18.71
N PHE A 708 -29.94 -9.39 -18.50
CA PHE A 708 -31.32 -9.27 -19.02
C PHE A 708 -31.39 -9.30 -20.55
N ALA A 709 -30.38 -8.77 -21.23
CA ALA A 709 -30.26 -8.88 -22.67
C ALA A 709 -30.21 -10.35 -23.14
N ILE A 710 -29.39 -11.20 -22.49
CA ILE A 710 -29.28 -12.63 -22.79
C ILE A 710 -30.59 -13.34 -22.43
N TRP A 711 -31.19 -12.96 -21.28
CA TRP A 711 -32.48 -13.50 -20.82
C TRP A 711 -33.56 -13.33 -21.87
N LYS A 712 -33.72 -12.15 -22.47
CA LYS A 712 -34.77 -11.82 -23.48
C LYS A 712 -34.65 -12.67 -24.74
N HIS A 713 -33.47 -13.09 -25.13
CA HIS A 713 -33.23 -13.91 -26.33
C HIS A 713 -33.36 -15.42 -26.06
N THR A 714 -33.51 -15.82 -24.79
CA THR A 714 -33.61 -17.23 -24.39
C THR A 714 -35.07 -17.70 -24.38
N ASP A 715 -35.38 -18.76 -25.14
CA ASP A 715 -36.72 -19.42 -25.05
C ASP A 715 -36.79 -20.29 -23.78
N TRP A 716 -37.12 -19.64 -22.66
CA TRP A 716 -37.29 -20.29 -21.36
C TRP A 716 -38.38 -21.33 -21.32
N LYS A 717 -39.50 -21.10 -22.07
CA LYS A 717 -40.65 -22.05 -22.09
C LYS A 717 -40.28 -23.38 -22.75
N ALA A 718 -39.66 -23.33 -23.93
CA ALA A 718 -39.21 -24.52 -24.61
C ALA A 718 -38.11 -25.24 -23.82
N TRP A 719 -37.19 -24.47 -23.19
CA TRP A 719 -36.11 -25.04 -22.40
C TRP A 719 -36.63 -25.73 -21.12
N MET A 720 -37.52 -25.09 -20.34
CA MET A 720 -38.15 -25.69 -19.16
C MET A 720 -38.89 -26.98 -19.49
N LYS A 721 -39.61 -27.00 -20.61
CA LYS A 721 -40.32 -28.22 -21.10
C LYS A 721 -39.34 -29.34 -21.43
N LYS A 722 -38.21 -29.00 -22.08
CA LYS A 722 -37.17 -29.96 -22.46
C LYS A 722 -36.43 -30.55 -21.28
N THR A 723 -36.18 -29.74 -20.24
CA THR A 723 -35.39 -30.14 -19.04
C THR A 723 -36.25 -30.80 -17.95
N GLY A 724 -37.59 -30.85 -18.12
CA GLY A 724 -38.50 -31.46 -17.14
C GLY A 724 -38.56 -30.73 -15.81
N ILE A 725 -38.27 -29.38 -15.80
CA ILE A 725 -38.32 -28.57 -14.59
C ILE A 725 -39.74 -28.61 -14.03
N PRO A 726 -39.97 -28.97 -12.74
CA PRO A 726 -41.31 -29.06 -12.15
C PRO A 726 -42.10 -27.74 -12.24
N ASP A 727 -43.39 -27.82 -12.45
CA ASP A 727 -44.26 -26.66 -12.52
C ASP A 727 -44.22 -25.74 -11.29
N GLY A 728 -43.86 -26.28 -10.12
CA GLY A 728 -43.68 -25.49 -8.88
C GLY A 728 -42.50 -24.49 -8.90
N ARG A 729 -41.65 -24.51 -9.93
CA ARG A 729 -40.55 -23.51 -10.10
C ARG A 729 -40.93 -22.35 -11.02
N LYS A 730 -42.16 -22.32 -11.61
CA LYS A 730 -42.61 -21.21 -12.47
C LYS A 730 -42.64 -19.87 -11.74
N ASP A 731 -43.03 -19.87 -10.48
CA ASP A 731 -43.04 -18.67 -9.64
C ASP A 731 -41.66 -18.07 -9.47
N TYR A 732 -40.61 -18.92 -9.32
CA TYR A 732 -39.22 -18.48 -9.26
C TYR A 732 -38.80 -17.76 -10.56
N PHE A 733 -39.08 -18.34 -11.72
CA PHE A 733 -38.72 -17.71 -13.01
C PHE A 733 -39.46 -16.39 -13.22
N THR A 734 -40.73 -16.29 -12.84
CA THR A 734 -41.49 -15.04 -12.90
C THR A 734 -40.91 -13.98 -11.98
N ALA A 735 -40.55 -14.35 -10.77
CA ALA A 735 -39.90 -13.44 -9.80
C ALA A 735 -38.54 -12.98 -10.28
N LEU A 736 -37.73 -13.90 -10.84
CA LEU A 736 -36.40 -13.58 -11.38
C LEU A 736 -36.50 -12.63 -12.57
N GLU A 737 -37.41 -12.89 -13.52
CA GLU A 737 -37.64 -12.01 -14.69
C GLU A 737 -38.04 -10.59 -14.26
N LYS A 738 -38.92 -10.49 -13.27
CA LYS A 738 -39.36 -9.20 -12.72
C LYS A 738 -38.19 -8.45 -12.08
N ALA A 739 -37.38 -9.14 -11.30
CA ALA A 739 -36.19 -8.56 -10.66
C ALA A 739 -35.12 -8.12 -11.68
N LEU A 740 -34.83 -8.96 -12.68
CA LEU A 740 -33.90 -8.63 -13.78
C LEU A 740 -34.38 -7.39 -14.55
N LYS A 741 -35.68 -7.32 -14.88
CA LYS A 741 -36.23 -6.16 -15.58
C LYS A 741 -36.07 -4.89 -14.76
N SER A 742 -36.34 -4.94 -13.45
CA SER A 742 -36.19 -3.80 -12.54
C SER A 742 -34.74 -3.34 -12.46
N MET A 743 -33.82 -4.27 -12.29
CA MET A 743 -32.39 -3.94 -12.20
C MET A 743 -31.83 -3.41 -13.53
N ALA A 744 -32.31 -3.92 -14.68
CA ALA A 744 -31.90 -3.43 -15.98
C ALA A 744 -32.37 -1.98 -16.27
N GLU A 745 -33.47 -1.53 -15.67
CA GLU A 745 -33.92 -0.14 -15.75
C GLU A 745 -32.97 0.83 -15.04
N TYR A 746 -32.43 0.45 -13.89
CA TYR A 746 -31.47 1.25 -13.13
C TYR A 746 -30.06 1.15 -13.68
N TYR A 747 -29.67 0.00 -14.21
CA TYR A 747 -28.32 -0.31 -14.67
C TYR A 747 -28.31 -0.75 -16.13
N PRO A 748 -28.56 0.20 -17.05
CA PRO A 748 -28.55 -0.11 -18.47
C PRO A 748 -27.13 -0.37 -18.94
N ASP A 749 -26.70 -1.61 -18.83
CA ASP A 749 -25.46 -2.14 -19.40
C ASP A 749 -24.18 -1.37 -19.01
N TYR A 750 -23.66 -1.67 -17.81
CA TYR A 750 -22.39 -1.11 -17.33
C TYR A 750 -21.20 -1.41 -18.26
N LEU A 751 -21.32 -2.43 -19.13
CA LEU A 751 -20.33 -2.77 -20.15
C LEU A 751 -20.32 -1.80 -21.33
N LYS A 752 -21.46 -1.18 -21.65
CA LYS A 752 -21.57 -0.21 -22.75
C LYS A 752 -21.13 1.19 -22.34
N LYS A 753 -21.18 1.57 -21.08
CA LYS A 753 -20.69 2.87 -20.60
C LYS A 753 -19.17 3.05 -20.79
N GLY A 754 -18.38 1.98 -20.76
CA GLY A 754 -16.99 1.98 -21.16
C GLY A 754 -16.79 2.01 -22.70
N ASN A 755 -17.87 1.86 -23.46
CA ASN A 755 -17.90 1.76 -24.92
C ASN A 755 -18.70 2.86 -25.61
N GLN A 756 -19.03 3.96 -24.97
CA GLN A 756 -19.15 5.16 -25.78
C GLN A 756 -17.78 5.30 -26.40
N GLU A 757 -17.65 4.90 -27.67
CA GLU A 757 -16.52 5.33 -28.52
C GLU A 757 -16.32 6.77 -28.11
N LEU A 758 -15.16 7.07 -27.54
CA LEU A 758 -14.74 8.44 -27.22
C LEU A 758 -14.66 9.17 -28.57
N ARG A 759 -15.84 9.44 -29.14
CA ARG A 759 -15.95 10.17 -30.41
C ARG A 759 -15.82 11.64 -30.08
N LEU A 760 -14.66 12.13 -30.33
CA LEU A 760 -14.48 13.56 -30.48
C LEU A 760 -15.35 14.04 -31.65
N SER A 761 -15.98 15.18 -31.52
CA SER A 761 -16.59 15.83 -32.70
C SER A 761 -15.49 16.12 -33.74
N LYS A 762 -15.85 16.32 -34.99
CA LYS A 762 -14.86 16.63 -36.03
C LYS A 762 -13.93 17.78 -35.64
N CYS A 763 -14.45 18.82 -34.99
CA CYS A 763 -13.64 19.94 -34.52
C CYS A 763 -12.75 19.56 -33.33
N GLU A 764 -13.26 18.77 -32.38
CA GLU A 764 -12.48 18.29 -31.24
C GLU A 764 -11.38 17.33 -31.70
N ASP A 765 -11.64 16.48 -32.69
CA ASP A 765 -10.65 15.57 -33.27
C ASP A 765 -9.51 16.34 -33.96
N GLN A 766 -9.85 17.34 -34.74
CA GLN A 766 -8.84 18.24 -35.32
C GLN A 766 -8.01 18.96 -34.25
N VAL A 767 -8.66 19.49 -33.21
CA VAL A 767 -7.96 20.13 -32.09
C VAL A 767 -7.08 19.11 -31.35
N MET A 768 -7.56 17.90 -31.13
CA MET A 768 -6.78 16.83 -30.45
C MET A 768 -5.58 16.38 -31.31
N ASN A 769 -5.75 16.28 -32.60
CA ASN A 769 -4.67 16.00 -33.54
C ASN A 769 -3.54 17.07 -33.45
N TYR A 770 -3.90 18.34 -33.44
CA TYR A 770 -2.92 19.41 -33.24
C TYR A 770 -2.27 19.37 -31.84
N ILE A 771 -3.04 19.01 -30.80
CA ILE A 771 -2.53 18.78 -29.44
C ILE A 771 -1.51 17.65 -29.43
N TYR A 772 -1.80 16.54 -30.10
CA TYR A 772 -0.92 15.40 -30.24
C TYR A 772 0.41 15.75 -30.91
N HIS A 773 0.37 16.57 -31.96
CA HIS A 773 1.56 17.07 -32.65
C HIS A 773 2.26 18.25 -31.94
N GLY A 774 1.89 18.56 -30.72
CA GLY A 774 2.60 19.51 -29.86
C GLY A 774 2.27 20.99 -30.06
N LYS A 775 1.30 21.34 -30.91
CA LYS A 775 0.93 22.73 -31.21
C LYS A 775 0.30 23.45 -30.03
N LYS A 776 0.67 24.69 -29.75
CA LYS A 776 0.06 25.50 -28.69
C LYS A 776 -1.34 25.95 -29.10
N ASN A 777 -2.17 26.35 -28.10
CA ASN A 777 -3.55 26.77 -28.37
C ASN A 777 -3.65 27.98 -29.30
N GLU A 778 -2.67 28.87 -29.28
CA GLU A 778 -2.56 30.04 -30.16
C GLU A 778 -2.30 29.60 -31.62
N GLU A 779 -1.44 28.60 -31.81
CA GLU A 779 -1.12 28.02 -33.13
C GLU A 779 -2.32 27.27 -33.69
N ILE A 780 -3.04 26.54 -32.82
CA ILE A 780 -4.27 25.82 -33.20
C ILE A 780 -5.35 26.82 -33.63
N ALA A 781 -5.47 27.94 -32.94
CA ALA A 781 -6.42 28.97 -33.27
C ALA A 781 -6.15 29.57 -34.67
N GLN A 782 -4.88 29.77 -35.01
CA GLN A 782 -4.46 30.27 -36.34
C GLN A 782 -4.73 29.24 -37.44
N GLU A 783 -4.32 27.97 -37.22
CA GLU A 783 -4.48 26.89 -38.20
C GLU A 783 -5.94 26.57 -38.51
N MET A 784 -6.81 26.65 -37.51
CA MET A 784 -8.24 26.38 -37.65
C MET A 784 -9.05 27.63 -37.98
N SER A 785 -8.41 28.81 -38.06
CA SER A 785 -9.07 30.13 -38.28
C SER A 785 -10.24 30.38 -37.30
N ILE A 786 -10.06 30.03 -36.00
CA ILE A 786 -11.04 30.25 -34.94
C ILE A 786 -10.42 31.04 -33.78
N GLN A 787 -11.27 31.59 -32.92
CA GLN A 787 -10.78 32.36 -31.77
C GLN A 787 -10.09 31.47 -30.75
N LEU A 788 -9.10 32.00 -30.04
CA LEU A 788 -8.39 31.29 -28.97
C LEU A 788 -9.33 30.81 -27.84
N SER A 789 -10.39 31.55 -27.55
CA SER A 789 -11.45 31.18 -26.60
C SER A 789 -12.19 29.89 -27.04
N THR A 790 -12.42 29.75 -28.34
CA THR A 790 -13.07 28.57 -28.94
C THR A 790 -12.15 27.34 -28.86
N VAL A 791 -10.84 27.54 -29.10
CA VAL A 791 -9.86 26.45 -28.91
C VAL A 791 -9.83 25.98 -27.45
N LYS A 792 -9.76 26.92 -26.49
CA LYS A 792 -9.80 26.60 -25.06
C LYS A 792 -11.08 25.87 -24.66
N PHE A 793 -12.22 26.23 -25.24
CA PHE A 793 -13.48 25.53 -25.05
C PHE A 793 -13.42 24.07 -25.58
N HIS A 794 -12.91 23.86 -26.79
CA HIS A 794 -12.72 22.51 -27.35
C HIS A 794 -11.72 21.69 -26.53
N VAL A 795 -10.60 22.27 -26.11
CA VAL A 795 -9.61 21.62 -25.22
C VAL A 795 -10.25 21.19 -23.91
N GLY A 796 -11.07 22.06 -23.30
CA GLY A 796 -11.82 21.71 -22.08
C GLY A 796 -12.81 20.56 -22.28
N ASN A 797 -13.51 20.54 -23.42
CA ASN A 797 -14.41 19.45 -23.78
C ASN A 797 -13.66 18.13 -24.08
N ILE A 798 -12.51 18.22 -24.76
CA ILE A 798 -11.64 17.06 -25.01
C ILE A 798 -11.18 16.48 -23.67
N TYR A 799 -10.70 17.30 -22.72
CA TYR A 799 -10.26 16.83 -21.42
C TYR A 799 -11.40 16.18 -20.62
N LYS A 800 -12.61 16.74 -20.68
CA LYS A 800 -13.80 16.13 -20.07
C LYS A 800 -14.14 14.80 -20.73
N LYS A 801 -14.14 14.72 -22.07
CA LYS A 801 -14.45 13.48 -22.81
C LYS A 801 -13.40 12.39 -22.60
N LEU A 802 -12.11 12.77 -22.60
CA LEU A 802 -10.99 11.86 -22.33
C LEU A 802 -10.80 11.57 -20.82
N GLN A 803 -11.54 12.26 -19.96
CA GLN A 803 -11.44 12.20 -18.51
C GLN A 803 -10.02 12.48 -18.00
N VAL A 804 -9.38 13.49 -18.55
CA VAL A 804 -8.00 13.90 -18.21
C VAL A 804 -7.94 15.33 -17.70
N LYS A 805 -6.94 15.64 -16.87
CA LYS A 805 -6.81 16.97 -16.24
C LYS A 805 -5.85 17.92 -16.97
N ASN A 806 -5.03 17.42 -17.87
CA ASN A 806 -4.01 18.22 -18.55
C ASN A 806 -3.67 17.69 -19.94
N ARG A 807 -2.91 18.50 -20.68
CA ARG A 807 -2.52 18.26 -22.06
C ARG A 807 -1.71 16.96 -22.24
N GLN A 808 -0.75 16.69 -21.35
CA GLN A 808 0.09 15.49 -21.42
C GLN A 808 -0.72 14.22 -21.19
N ALA A 809 -1.64 14.26 -20.24
CA ALA A 809 -2.56 13.15 -19.98
C ALA A 809 -3.48 12.89 -21.20
N ALA A 810 -3.93 13.95 -21.90
CA ALA A 810 -4.70 13.80 -23.12
C ALA A 810 -3.90 13.12 -24.26
N ILE A 811 -2.64 13.50 -24.41
CA ILE A 811 -1.74 12.88 -25.41
C ILE A 811 -1.53 11.40 -25.10
N ARG A 812 -1.18 11.06 -23.87
CA ARG A 812 -1.00 9.66 -23.44
C ARG A 812 -2.27 8.84 -23.64
N LYS A 813 -3.43 9.41 -23.33
CA LYS A 813 -4.71 8.73 -23.52
C LYS A 813 -5.01 8.48 -24.99
N ALA A 814 -4.71 9.43 -25.88
CA ALA A 814 -4.84 9.27 -27.32
C ALA A 814 -3.89 8.17 -27.85
N GLU A 815 -2.66 8.08 -27.35
CA GLU A 815 -1.70 7.01 -27.65
C GLU A 815 -2.22 5.64 -27.22
N GLN A 816 -2.75 5.53 -26.00
CA GLN A 816 -3.37 4.30 -25.48
C GLN A 816 -4.58 3.85 -26.31
N LEU A 817 -5.36 4.79 -26.83
CA LEU A 817 -6.49 4.51 -27.70
C LEU A 817 -6.09 4.23 -29.15
N GLY A 818 -4.79 4.32 -29.45
CA GLY A 818 -4.28 4.08 -30.81
C GLY A 818 -4.63 5.19 -31.82
N TRP A 819 -4.99 6.39 -31.31
CA TRP A 819 -5.29 7.55 -32.14
C TRP A 819 -4.00 8.16 -32.71
N TYR A 820 -4.08 8.64 -33.91
CA TYR A 820 -2.96 9.39 -34.56
C TYR A 820 -1.63 8.63 -34.61
N ARG A 821 -1.66 7.30 -34.87
CA ARG A 821 -0.46 6.51 -35.16
C ARG A 821 0.06 6.77 -36.54
#